data_f997a4509e190990ebc7d9969c380da3
#
_entry.id   f997a4509e190990ebc7d9969c380da3
#
_cell.length_a   1.000
_cell.length_b   1.000
_cell.length_c   1.000
_cell.angle_alpha   90.00
_cell.angle_beta   90.00
_cell.angle_gamma   90.00
#
_symmetry.space_group_name_H-M   'P 1'
#
loop_
_entity.id
_entity.type
_entity.pdbx_description
1 polymer ?
#
loop_
_entity_poly.entity_id
_entity_poly.type
_entity_poly.pdbx_seq_one_letter_code
_entity_poly.pdbx_strand_id
1 'polypeptide(L)'
;VAATFFESNDSFFKVLLVKISETNILDWHEDEIVITGNFADIAEENEYQFFGVLVDHPKYGKQFKADNYHSTVPTSKEGLVEYLSGDNFPGVGKQTAKKMVDILGINLITDVLDNESLLDKVGLSSKQRKTVIDTLQKNNGMEQVIIGLNGYGFGSSLSSAIYNKYKRDTLKVIEENPYQLVEDIDGIGFKKADDIAKQMGMSANNPGRIRAGLISALQSLSLKNGDTYTQTGPILDETLKLLNNGNSENITGDDLSEQFLELAKTQKIVGEEDRVYLKELYDDEWRIAEHINRVIKNPNTKTFDDETIDKKIRLIEKKLNISYDESQTNALKQAIKSQMFLLTGGPGTGKTTIIKGIIYLYAYLNDYSLDINKYKEHEFPILLAAPTGRAAKRMQETSGIPASTIHRLLGLSGYDDNNEGTKDLEGGLLIVDEMSMVDTYLFKALMRAVPNQMKVILVGDKDQLPSVGPGQVFTDLLRSQRINSMQLSTIYRQDSNSTIIPLAHSIQQGRLPEDFNEKQSDRSFIPCGANQMSSVIEQIVKRAKQKGFSATDIQVLSPMYRGMSGVNHLNDVIQEIMNPGNKEDQLEYRGIHFRLGDKVLQLVNSPEDNVFNGDIGQIIEVIHGEKSTQDKIKVAFDQSEVTYQRKDWIQITLAYCTTIHKAQGSEFKMVILPIVPQFTKMLRKNLLYTAITRASDTLIMIGDYDSFLSCAQSESDNRNTSLMQRIQSLLNGEIKPSNTELLTDKKQTVETNNEKDKPVDTNKNDQVEEKVSTEEDTDNTIKSYRLTSSLINSDQIDPMIGMEGIKP
;
A
#
# COMPACT_ATOMS: atom_id res chain seq x y z
N VAL A 1 -26.46 -13.19 -27.65
CA VAL A 1 -25.50 -13.87 -26.72
C VAL A 1 -25.96 -15.32 -26.56
N ALA A 2 -25.06 -16.26 -26.86
CA ALA A 2 -25.38 -17.70 -26.78
C ALA A 2 -25.10 -18.28 -25.37
N ALA A 3 -24.04 -17.79 -24.71
CA ALA A 3 -23.69 -18.23 -23.35
C ALA A 3 -22.78 -17.22 -22.67
N THR A 4 -22.80 -17.17 -21.35
CA THR A 4 -21.88 -16.43 -20.50
C THR A 4 -20.82 -17.39 -19.95
N PHE A 5 -19.59 -17.31 -20.44
CA PHE A 5 -18.49 -18.20 -20.00
C PHE A 5 -17.89 -17.79 -18.66
N PHE A 6 -17.93 -16.49 -18.36
CA PHE A 6 -17.41 -15.95 -17.12
C PHE A 6 -18.12 -14.63 -16.80
N GLU A 7 -18.46 -14.44 -15.54
CA GLU A 7 -18.93 -13.21 -14.96
C GLU A 7 -18.16 -12.94 -13.67
N SER A 8 -17.63 -11.74 -13.53
CA SER A 8 -16.94 -11.34 -12.31
C SER A 8 -17.94 -10.98 -11.22
N ASN A 9 -17.74 -11.50 -10.03
CA ASN A 9 -18.58 -11.15 -8.86
C ASN A 9 -18.37 -9.71 -8.38
N ASP A 10 -17.20 -9.14 -8.65
CA ASP A 10 -16.76 -7.85 -8.10
C ASP A 10 -16.69 -6.75 -9.16
N SER A 11 -17.00 -7.05 -10.41
CA SER A 11 -16.92 -6.09 -11.50
C SER A 11 -17.88 -6.41 -12.63
N PHE A 12 -18.10 -5.46 -13.55
CA PHE A 12 -18.93 -5.64 -14.74
C PHE A 12 -18.26 -6.47 -15.85
N PHE A 13 -17.08 -7.02 -15.60
CA PHE A 13 -16.37 -7.79 -16.62
C PHE A 13 -17.02 -9.14 -16.86
N LYS A 14 -17.35 -9.41 -18.14
CA LYS A 14 -17.91 -10.70 -18.60
C LYS A 14 -17.16 -11.21 -19.82
N VAL A 15 -17.22 -12.52 -20.00
CA VAL A 15 -16.77 -13.23 -21.20
C VAL A 15 -17.95 -13.97 -21.77
N LEU A 16 -18.36 -13.56 -22.96
CA LEU A 16 -19.58 -14.02 -23.61
C LEU A 16 -19.26 -14.83 -24.86
N LEU A 17 -20.01 -15.90 -25.11
CA LEU A 17 -20.08 -16.54 -26.44
C LEU A 17 -21.24 -15.90 -27.20
N VAL A 18 -20.96 -15.35 -28.36
CA VAL A 18 -21.97 -14.65 -29.17
C VAL A 18 -22.07 -15.29 -30.54
N LYS A 19 -23.28 -15.64 -30.95
CA LYS A 19 -23.58 -16.00 -32.36
C LYS A 19 -23.67 -14.71 -33.17
N ILE A 20 -23.01 -14.69 -34.30
CA ILE A 20 -22.92 -13.52 -35.16
C ILE A 20 -24.09 -13.55 -36.16
N SER A 21 -24.94 -12.52 -36.13
CA SER A 21 -25.94 -12.27 -37.17
C SER A 21 -25.35 -11.41 -38.28
N GLU A 22 -24.63 -10.35 -37.92
CA GLU A 22 -23.94 -9.46 -38.86
C GLU A 22 -22.59 -9.02 -38.28
N THR A 23 -21.57 -8.88 -39.11
CA THR A 23 -20.24 -8.37 -38.73
C THR A 23 -19.60 -7.57 -39.87
N ASN A 24 -18.83 -6.55 -39.49
CA ASN A 24 -17.95 -5.82 -40.40
C ASN A 24 -16.47 -6.23 -40.30
N ILE A 25 -16.17 -7.31 -39.59
CA ILE A 25 -14.81 -7.86 -39.48
C ILE A 25 -14.51 -8.67 -40.77
N LEU A 26 -13.65 -8.14 -41.62
CA LEU A 26 -13.41 -8.64 -42.98
C LEU A 26 -12.86 -10.06 -43.05
N ASP A 27 -12.12 -10.52 -42.02
CA ASP A 27 -11.43 -11.82 -42.01
C ASP A 27 -12.06 -12.82 -41.01
N TRP A 28 -13.29 -12.59 -40.59
CA TRP A 28 -13.99 -13.50 -39.68
C TRP A 28 -14.99 -14.34 -40.45
N HIS A 29 -14.81 -15.65 -40.36
CA HIS A 29 -15.63 -16.62 -41.12
C HIS A 29 -16.37 -17.65 -40.24
N GLU A 30 -16.25 -17.49 -38.89
CA GLU A 30 -16.96 -18.36 -37.95
C GLU A 30 -18.32 -17.76 -37.58
N ASP A 31 -19.30 -18.61 -37.30
CA ASP A 31 -20.65 -18.19 -36.90
C ASP A 31 -20.73 -17.70 -35.44
N GLU A 32 -19.66 -17.91 -34.67
CA GLU A 32 -19.58 -17.56 -33.24
C GLU A 32 -18.27 -16.81 -32.94
N ILE A 33 -18.32 -15.95 -31.94
CA ILE A 33 -17.16 -15.21 -31.46
C ILE A 33 -17.21 -15.07 -29.93
N VAL A 34 -16.03 -15.13 -29.27
CA VAL A 34 -15.92 -14.81 -27.86
C VAL A 34 -15.76 -13.30 -27.73
N ILE A 35 -16.65 -12.66 -26.95
CA ILE A 35 -16.62 -11.23 -26.67
C ILE A 35 -16.26 -11.02 -25.21
N THR A 36 -15.33 -10.11 -24.96
CA THR A 36 -14.90 -9.73 -23.61
C THR A 36 -15.11 -8.23 -23.44
N GLY A 37 -15.58 -7.81 -22.27
CA GLY A 37 -15.79 -6.38 -21.98
C GLY A 37 -16.50 -6.13 -20.66
N ASN A 38 -16.82 -4.87 -20.42
CA ASN A 38 -17.62 -4.46 -19.27
C ASN A 38 -19.06 -4.31 -19.73
N PHE A 39 -19.92 -5.12 -19.17
CA PHE A 39 -21.31 -5.18 -19.55
C PHE A 39 -22.19 -5.10 -18.31
N ALA A 40 -23.28 -4.33 -18.39
CA ALA A 40 -24.33 -4.36 -17.41
C ALA A 40 -25.06 -5.73 -17.44
N ASP A 41 -26.34 -5.77 -17.20
CA ASP A 41 -27.15 -6.99 -17.31
C ASP A 41 -27.28 -7.43 -18.78
N ILE A 42 -26.39 -8.32 -19.22
CA ILE A 42 -26.50 -9.01 -20.50
C ILE A 42 -27.20 -10.35 -20.26
N ALA A 43 -28.31 -10.54 -20.94
CA ALA A 43 -29.08 -11.79 -20.93
C ALA A 43 -28.68 -12.69 -22.10
N GLU A 44 -28.60 -14.00 -21.85
CA GLU A 44 -28.47 -15.02 -22.90
C GLU A 44 -29.73 -14.99 -23.78
N GLU A 45 -29.59 -15.40 -25.04
CA GLU A 45 -30.63 -15.40 -26.09
C GLU A 45 -31.07 -14.00 -26.58
N ASN A 46 -30.54 -12.89 -26.00
CA ASN A 46 -30.80 -11.54 -26.50
C ASN A 46 -29.75 -11.10 -27.54
N GLU A 47 -30.20 -10.18 -28.42
CA GLU A 47 -29.36 -9.57 -29.44
C GLU A 47 -28.72 -8.28 -28.95
N TYR A 48 -27.45 -8.11 -29.24
CA TYR A 48 -26.66 -6.94 -28.86
C TYR A 48 -25.74 -6.54 -30.01
N GLN A 49 -25.50 -5.27 -30.16
CA GLN A 49 -24.51 -4.71 -31.06
C GLN A 49 -23.26 -4.37 -30.24
N PHE A 50 -22.12 -4.96 -30.59
CA PHE A 50 -20.86 -4.73 -29.90
C PHE A 50 -19.91 -3.90 -30.76
N PHE A 51 -19.23 -2.96 -30.14
CA PHE A 51 -18.23 -2.07 -30.74
C PHE A 51 -16.90 -2.28 -30.03
N GLY A 52 -15.82 -2.46 -30.79
CA GLY A 52 -14.52 -2.73 -30.21
C GLY A 52 -13.51 -3.20 -31.25
N VAL A 53 -12.54 -3.96 -30.79
CA VAL A 53 -11.43 -4.46 -31.62
C VAL A 53 -11.24 -5.95 -31.49
N LEU A 54 -10.84 -6.57 -32.58
CA LEU A 54 -10.41 -7.96 -32.57
C LEU A 54 -9.02 -8.04 -31.91
N VAL A 55 -8.88 -8.86 -30.88
CA VAL A 55 -7.62 -9.09 -30.17
C VAL A 55 -7.28 -10.57 -30.19
N ASP A 56 -6.02 -10.90 -30.31
CA ASP A 56 -5.54 -12.27 -30.18
C ASP A 56 -5.15 -12.51 -28.72
N HIS A 57 -6.05 -13.19 -27.99
CA HIS A 57 -5.81 -13.46 -26.57
C HIS A 57 -4.85 -14.66 -26.43
N PRO A 58 -3.76 -14.50 -25.67
CA PRO A 58 -2.69 -15.51 -25.60
C PRO A 58 -3.13 -16.92 -25.20
N LYS A 59 -4.23 -17.09 -24.50
CA LYS A 59 -4.73 -18.37 -24.01
C LYS A 59 -5.97 -18.86 -24.78
N TYR A 60 -6.81 -17.92 -25.21
CA TYR A 60 -8.15 -18.25 -25.72
C TYR A 60 -8.31 -17.93 -27.21
N GLY A 61 -7.23 -17.54 -27.91
CA GLY A 61 -7.25 -17.21 -29.31
C GLY A 61 -7.90 -15.87 -29.63
N LYS A 62 -8.42 -15.75 -30.84
CA LYS A 62 -9.06 -14.52 -31.30
C LYS A 62 -10.34 -14.26 -30.51
N GLN A 63 -10.43 -13.08 -29.90
CA GLN A 63 -11.58 -12.60 -29.16
C GLN A 63 -11.90 -11.19 -29.58
N PHE A 64 -13.15 -10.80 -29.49
CA PHE A 64 -13.56 -9.42 -29.69
C PHE A 64 -13.59 -8.69 -28.36
N LYS A 65 -12.67 -7.76 -28.16
CA LYS A 65 -12.68 -6.89 -27.00
C LYS A 65 -13.64 -5.76 -27.26
N ALA A 66 -14.80 -5.81 -26.61
CA ALA A 66 -15.80 -4.76 -26.71
C ALA A 66 -15.42 -3.59 -25.80
N ASP A 67 -15.31 -2.41 -26.39
CA ASP A 67 -15.17 -1.13 -25.69
C ASP A 67 -16.52 -0.51 -25.39
N ASN A 68 -17.56 -0.87 -26.21
CA ASN A 68 -18.92 -0.43 -26.07
C ASN A 68 -19.93 -1.50 -26.57
N TYR A 69 -21.20 -1.38 -26.18
CA TYR A 69 -22.28 -2.24 -26.65
C TYR A 69 -23.63 -1.51 -26.57
N HIS A 70 -24.60 -1.96 -27.35
CA HIS A 70 -25.97 -1.53 -27.24
C HIS A 70 -26.89 -2.75 -27.28
N SER A 71 -27.85 -2.78 -26.36
CA SER A 71 -28.93 -3.75 -26.44
C SER A 71 -29.79 -3.44 -27.66
N THR A 72 -29.88 -4.34 -28.60
CA THR A 72 -30.92 -4.30 -29.62
C THR A 72 -32.17 -4.77 -28.91
N VAL A 73 -33.07 -3.84 -28.60
CA VAL A 73 -34.39 -4.18 -28.08
C VAL A 73 -34.98 -5.22 -29.03
N PRO A 74 -35.48 -6.38 -28.53
CA PRO A 74 -36.04 -7.37 -29.41
C PRO A 74 -37.11 -6.74 -30.31
N THR A 75 -36.87 -6.73 -31.60
CA THR A 75 -37.77 -6.14 -32.59
C THR A 75 -38.94 -7.07 -32.98
N SER A 76 -38.89 -8.32 -32.51
CA SER A 76 -39.95 -9.30 -32.71
C SER A 76 -40.88 -9.33 -31.51
N LYS A 77 -42.18 -9.56 -31.76
CA LYS A 77 -43.16 -9.74 -30.69
C LYS A 77 -42.81 -10.89 -29.74
N GLU A 78 -42.34 -11.98 -30.31
CA GLU A 78 -41.93 -13.19 -29.58
C GLU A 78 -40.73 -12.92 -28.64
N GLY A 79 -39.70 -12.22 -29.13
CA GLY A 79 -38.53 -11.83 -28.35
C GLY A 79 -38.86 -10.87 -27.18
N LEU A 80 -39.78 -9.92 -27.42
CA LEU A 80 -40.27 -9.01 -26.37
C LEU A 80 -41.05 -9.74 -25.28
N VAL A 81 -41.87 -10.76 -25.67
CA VAL A 81 -42.60 -11.57 -24.71
C VAL A 81 -41.63 -12.39 -23.86
N GLU A 82 -40.56 -12.91 -24.45
CA GLU A 82 -39.55 -13.69 -23.76
C GLU A 82 -38.73 -12.80 -22.81
N TYR A 83 -38.26 -11.65 -23.24
CA TYR A 83 -37.58 -10.64 -22.43
C TYR A 83 -38.40 -10.21 -21.21
N LEU A 84 -39.66 -9.82 -21.40
CA LEU A 84 -40.51 -9.36 -20.30
C LEU A 84 -40.99 -10.48 -19.35
N SER A 85 -40.91 -11.75 -19.76
CA SER A 85 -41.25 -12.89 -18.93
C SER A 85 -40.04 -13.57 -18.27
N GLY A 86 -38.82 -13.05 -18.47
CA GLY A 86 -37.58 -13.53 -17.90
C GLY A 86 -37.43 -13.22 -16.39
N ASP A 87 -36.43 -13.78 -15.79
CA ASP A 87 -36.18 -13.71 -14.33
C ASP A 87 -35.99 -12.28 -13.79
N ASN A 88 -35.62 -11.33 -14.64
CA ASN A 88 -35.50 -9.92 -14.30
C ASN A 88 -36.85 -9.23 -14.01
N PHE A 89 -37.96 -9.82 -14.44
CA PHE A 89 -39.32 -9.27 -14.21
C PHE A 89 -40.18 -10.18 -13.31
N PRO A 90 -39.82 -10.32 -12.02
CA PRO A 90 -40.52 -11.22 -11.11
C PRO A 90 -42.01 -10.88 -11.00
N GLY A 91 -42.85 -11.84 -11.32
CA GLY A 91 -44.33 -11.72 -11.34
C GLY A 91 -44.93 -11.34 -12.67
N VAL A 92 -44.14 -11.13 -13.71
CA VAL A 92 -44.58 -10.96 -15.09
C VAL A 92 -44.36 -12.28 -15.84
N GLY A 93 -45.41 -13.10 -15.89
CA GLY A 93 -45.39 -14.37 -16.66
C GLY A 93 -45.65 -14.17 -18.14
N LYS A 94 -45.37 -15.22 -18.98
CA LYS A 94 -45.52 -15.19 -20.46
C LYS A 94 -46.90 -14.66 -20.94
N GLN A 95 -47.99 -14.95 -20.25
CA GLN A 95 -49.32 -14.44 -20.61
C GLN A 95 -49.43 -12.92 -20.39
N THR A 96 -48.88 -12.42 -19.30
CA THR A 96 -48.86 -10.99 -18.97
C THR A 96 -47.97 -10.23 -19.96
N ALA A 97 -46.77 -10.74 -20.22
CA ALA A 97 -45.83 -10.21 -21.20
C ALA A 97 -46.47 -10.16 -22.61
N LYS A 98 -47.13 -11.23 -23.04
CA LYS A 98 -47.84 -11.29 -24.33
C LYS A 98 -48.91 -10.22 -24.41
N LYS A 99 -49.72 -10.07 -23.36
CA LYS A 99 -50.77 -9.04 -23.29
C LYS A 99 -50.16 -7.61 -23.39
N MET A 100 -49.00 -7.35 -22.75
CA MET A 100 -48.29 -6.08 -22.86
C MET A 100 -47.88 -5.80 -24.30
N VAL A 101 -47.22 -6.77 -24.96
CA VAL A 101 -46.73 -6.65 -26.34
C VAL A 101 -47.90 -6.50 -27.33
N ASP A 102 -49.00 -7.22 -27.13
CA ASP A 102 -50.18 -7.13 -28.03
C ASP A 102 -50.89 -5.78 -27.93
N ILE A 103 -50.92 -5.14 -26.75
CA ILE A 103 -51.61 -3.84 -26.52
C ILE A 103 -50.68 -2.65 -26.82
N LEU A 104 -49.43 -2.72 -26.43
CA LEU A 104 -48.49 -1.60 -26.51
C LEU A 104 -47.61 -1.64 -27.76
N GLY A 105 -47.53 -2.78 -28.45
CA GLY A 105 -46.73 -2.93 -29.64
C GLY A 105 -45.25 -3.25 -29.38
N ILE A 106 -44.47 -3.23 -30.46
CA ILE A 106 -43.03 -3.58 -30.41
C ILE A 106 -42.16 -2.48 -29.80
N ASN A 107 -42.61 -1.25 -29.71
CA ASN A 107 -41.87 -0.15 -29.11
C ASN A 107 -42.21 0.04 -27.63
N LEU A 108 -42.90 -0.93 -27.01
CA LEU A 108 -43.43 -0.79 -25.65
C LEU A 108 -42.40 -0.36 -24.61
N ILE A 109 -41.12 -0.80 -24.73
CA ILE A 109 -40.05 -0.48 -23.76
C ILE A 109 -39.77 1.02 -23.80
N THR A 110 -39.52 1.58 -24.98
CA THR A 110 -39.27 3.02 -25.16
C THR A 110 -40.47 3.83 -24.74
N ASP A 111 -41.67 3.42 -25.23
CA ASP A 111 -42.93 4.15 -24.97
C ASP A 111 -43.27 4.17 -23.47
N VAL A 112 -43.01 3.08 -22.73
CA VAL A 112 -43.26 2.99 -21.28
C VAL A 112 -42.22 3.80 -20.49
N LEU A 113 -40.97 3.83 -20.93
CA LEU A 113 -39.93 4.67 -20.30
C LEU A 113 -40.25 6.16 -20.46
N ASP A 114 -40.81 6.55 -21.60
CA ASP A 114 -41.22 7.94 -21.87
C ASP A 114 -42.56 8.30 -21.17
N ASN A 115 -43.48 7.33 -21.05
CA ASN A 115 -44.76 7.54 -20.45
C ASN A 115 -45.32 6.29 -19.74
N GLU A 116 -45.06 6.20 -18.46
CA GLU A 116 -45.42 5.09 -17.58
C GLU A 116 -46.94 4.82 -17.51
N SER A 117 -47.76 5.81 -17.83
CA SER A 117 -49.24 5.68 -17.83
C SER A 117 -49.78 4.74 -18.91
N LEU A 118 -48.94 4.40 -19.90
CA LEU A 118 -49.31 3.45 -20.93
C LEU A 118 -49.58 2.04 -20.38
N LEU A 119 -48.94 1.69 -19.28
CA LEU A 119 -49.18 0.41 -18.60
C LEU A 119 -50.60 0.28 -18.00
N ASP A 120 -51.31 1.41 -17.80
CA ASP A 120 -52.70 1.40 -17.33
C ASP A 120 -53.63 0.72 -18.35
N LYS A 121 -53.32 0.81 -19.64
CA LYS A 121 -54.09 0.16 -20.71
C LYS A 121 -53.99 -1.37 -20.67
N VAL A 122 -52.95 -1.92 -20.07
CA VAL A 122 -52.69 -3.37 -19.98
C VAL A 122 -53.44 -4.01 -18.82
N GLY A 123 -53.78 -3.23 -17.78
CA GLY A 123 -54.47 -3.72 -16.59
C GLY A 123 -53.59 -4.60 -15.71
N LEU A 124 -52.34 -4.20 -15.52
CA LEU A 124 -51.40 -4.83 -14.60
C LEU A 124 -51.77 -4.55 -13.14
N SER A 125 -51.46 -5.49 -12.24
CA SER A 125 -51.52 -5.23 -10.80
C SER A 125 -50.51 -4.15 -10.42
N SER A 126 -50.75 -3.43 -9.33
CA SER A 126 -49.83 -2.38 -8.84
C SER A 126 -48.41 -2.90 -8.62
N LYS A 127 -48.31 -4.17 -8.19
CA LYS A 127 -46.98 -4.84 -7.98
C LYS A 127 -46.27 -5.13 -9.31
N GLN A 128 -47.00 -5.65 -10.30
CA GLN A 128 -46.45 -5.95 -11.62
C GLN A 128 -46.03 -4.67 -12.35
N ARG A 129 -46.89 -3.63 -12.30
CA ARG A 129 -46.59 -2.32 -12.86
C ARG A 129 -45.28 -1.76 -12.26
N LYS A 130 -45.18 -1.74 -10.93
CA LYS A 130 -44.00 -1.28 -10.25
C LYS A 130 -42.74 -2.10 -10.65
N THR A 131 -42.86 -3.43 -10.68
CA THR A 131 -41.78 -4.29 -11.13
C THR A 131 -41.32 -3.95 -12.56
N VAL A 132 -42.25 -3.81 -13.51
CA VAL A 132 -41.93 -3.47 -14.90
C VAL A 132 -41.20 -2.13 -14.98
N ILE A 133 -41.73 -1.09 -14.35
CA ILE A 133 -41.19 0.26 -14.38
C ILE A 133 -39.80 0.25 -13.74
N ASP A 134 -39.67 -0.25 -12.51
CA ASP A 134 -38.42 -0.26 -11.76
C ASP A 134 -37.31 -1.01 -12.52
N THR A 135 -37.67 -2.16 -13.13
CA THR A 135 -36.68 -2.99 -13.87
C THR A 135 -36.26 -2.33 -15.19
N LEU A 136 -37.19 -1.82 -15.98
CA LEU A 136 -36.89 -1.13 -17.24
C LEU A 136 -36.03 0.12 -16.99
N GLN A 137 -36.37 0.92 -15.96
CA GLN A 137 -35.62 2.10 -15.59
C GLN A 137 -34.22 1.74 -15.03
N LYS A 138 -34.12 0.66 -14.25
CA LYS A 138 -32.84 0.19 -13.68
C LYS A 138 -31.89 -0.26 -14.80
N ASN A 139 -32.37 -1.10 -15.72
CA ASN A 139 -31.54 -1.70 -16.75
C ASN A 139 -31.05 -0.64 -17.75
N ASN A 140 -31.94 0.23 -18.23
CA ASN A 140 -31.58 1.31 -19.16
C ASN A 140 -30.57 2.29 -18.52
N GLY A 141 -30.81 2.69 -17.27
CA GLY A 141 -29.90 3.61 -16.57
C GLY A 141 -28.51 3.02 -16.29
N MET A 142 -28.43 1.73 -15.94
CA MET A 142 -27.17 1.07 -15.70
C MET A 142 -26.34 0.89 -16.98
N GLU A 143 -26.99 0.46 -18.07
CA GLU A 143 -26.33 0.28 -19.37
C GLU A 143 -25.69 1.59 -19.84
N GLN A 144 -26.43 2.70 -19.81
CA GLN A 144 -25.91 4.02 -20.21
C GLN A 144 -24.71 4.45 -19.36
N VAL A 145 -24.75 4.20 -18.05
CA VAL A 145 -23.63 4.53 -17.15
C VAL A 145 -22.39 3.72 -17.51
N ILE A 146 -22.52 2.41 -17.73
CA ILE A 146 -21.36 1.56 -18.08
C ILE A 146 -20.78 1.97 -19.44
N ILE A 147 -21.63 2.25 -20.43
CA ILE A 147 -21.19 2.75 -21.72
C ILE A 147 -20.42 4.07 -21.58
N GLY A 148 -20.93 5.01 -20.79
CA GLY A 148 -20.26 6.28 -20.53
C GLY A 148 -18.92 6.09 -19.83
N LEU A 149 -18.84 5.25 -18.80
CA LEU A 149 -17.60 4.94 -18.09
C LEU A 149 -16.56 4.26 -19.00
N ASN A 150 -16.98 3.35 -19.87
CA ASN A 150 -16.12 2.75 -20.89
C ASN A 150 -15.58 3.83 -21.85
N GLY A 151 -16.42 4.78 -22.25
CA GLY A 151 -16.01 5.92 -23.10
C GLY A 151 -14.95 6.80 -22.46
N TYR A 152 -14.98 6.98 -21.12
CA TYR A 152 -13.94 7.66 -20.36
C TYR A 152 -12.71 6.78 -20.10
N GLY A 153 -12.71 5.51 -20.53
CA GLY A 153 -11.60 4.57 -20.42
C GLY A 153 -11.35 4.08 -19.00
N PHE A 154 -12.42 3.90 -18.21
CA PHE A 154 -12.33 3.22 -16.92
C PHE A 154 -12.31 1.69 -17.12
N GLY A 155 -11.47 1.01 -16.36
CA GLY A 155 -11.48 -0.45 -16.30
C GLY A 155 -12.63 -0.97 -15.44
N SER A 156 -12.95 -2.27 -15.56
CA SER A 156 -14.10 -2.91 -14.92
C SER A 156 -14.22 -2.68 -13.42
N SER A 157 -13.11 -2.81 -12.69
CA SER A 157 -13.07 -2.63 -11.23
C SER A 157 -13.41 -1.17 -10.85
N LEU A 158 -12.78 -0.18 -11.49
CA LEU A 158 -13.08 1.22 -11.25
C LEU A 158 -14.50 1.59 -11.68
N SER A 159 -14.98 1.08 -12.81
CA SER A 159 -16.36 1.28 -13.25
C SER A 159 -17.37 0.78 -12.22
N SER A 160 -17.11 -0.38 -11.63
CA SER A 160 -17.95 -0.92 -10.56
C SER A 160 -17.91 -0.06 -9.30
N ALA A 161 -16.72 0.37 -8.87
CA ALA A 161 -16.57 1.25 -7.71
C ALA A 161 -17.32 2.58 -7.91
N ILE A 162 -17.15 3.23 -9.07
CA ILE A 162 -17.81 4.48 -9.42
C ILE A 162 -19.34 4.29 -9.44
N TYR A 163 -19.82 3.25 -10.14
CA TYR A 163 -21.25 2.94 -10.19
C TYR A 163 -21.83 2.63 -8.81
N ASN A 164 -21.12 1.87 -7.99
CA ASN A 164 -21.56 1.54 -6.64
C ASN A 164 -21.73 2.79 -5.76
N LYS A 165 -20.86 3.79 -5.95
CA LYS A 165 -20.90 5.05 -5.22
C LYS A 165 -22.04 5.94 -5.66
N TYR A 166 -22.19 6.19 -6.98
CA TYR A 166 -23.09 7.20 -7.53
C TYR A 166 -24.35 6.66 -8.18
N LYS A 167 -24.40 5.35 -8.46
CA LYS A 167 -25.53 4.69 -9.12
C LYS A 167 -25.92 5.39 -10.43
N ARG A 168 -27.16 5.82 -10.55
CA ARG A 168 -27.71 6.50 -11.76
C ARG A 168 -27.13 7.90 -11.98
N ASP A 169 -26.63 8.54 -10.92
CA ASP A 169 -26.09 9.90 -11.01
C ASP A 169 -24.63 9.92 -11.49
N THR A 170 -24.04 8.76 -11.76
CA THR A 170 -22.62 8.62 -12.14
C THR A 170 -22.20 9.57 -13.26
N LEU A 171 -22.89 9.53 -14.40
CA LEU A 171 -22.53 10.37 -15.56
C LEU A 171 -22.72 11.85 -15.26
N LYS A 172 -23.80 12.19 -14.56
CA LYS A 172 -24.08 13.56 -14.14
C LYS A 172 -22.99 14.11 -13.23
N VAL A 173 -22.53 13.33 -12.25
CA VAL A 173 -21.43 13.72 -11.36
C VAL A 173 -20.13 13.94 -12.15
N ILE A 174 -19.82 13.06 -13.11
CA ILE A 174 -18.63 13.19 -13.96
C ILE A 174 -18.74 14.43 -14.84
N GLU A 175 -19.92 14.68 -15.45
CA GLU A 175 -20.16 15.83 -16.31
C GLU A 175 -20.12 17.16 -15.54
N GLU A 176 -20.64 17.21 -14.33
CA GLU A 176 -20.60 18.40 -13.48
C GLU A 176 -19.20 18.64 -12.90
N ASN A 177 -18.55 17.61 -12.39
CA ASN A 177 -17.23 17.71 -11.78
C ASN A 177 -16.47 16.35 -11.79
N PRO A 178 -15.67 16.03 -12.83
CA PRO A 178 -14.90 14.78 -12.88
C PRO A 178 -13.87 14.65 -11.75
N TYR A 179 -13.48 15.75 -11.14
CA TYR A 179 -12.54 15.77 -10.02
C TYR A 179 -13.14 15.22 -8.72
N GLN A 180 -14.47 15.14 -8.63
CA GLN A 180 -15.17 14.49 -7.52
C GLN A 180 -14.76 13.03 -7.38
N LEU A 181 -14.41 12.37 -8.50
CA LEU A 181 -13.92 11.00 -8.51
C LEU A 181 -12.61 10.83 -7.73
N VAL A 182 -11.73 11.85 -7.71
CA VAL A 182 -10.46 11.82 -6.96
C VAL A 182 -10.71 11.86 -5.46
N GLU A 183 -11.78 12.54 -5.05
CA GLU A 183 -12.16 12.70 -3.66
C GLU A 183 -12.91 11.49 -3.08
N ASP A 184 -13.65 10.77 -3.93
CA ASP A 184 -14.65 9.80 -3.49
C ASP A 184 -14.34 8.34 -3.88
N ILE A 185 -13.37 8.10 -4.79
CA ILE A 185 -13.06 6.76 -5.33
C ILE A 185 -11.57 6.47 -5.23
N ASP A 186 -11.21 5.50 -4.41
CA ASP A 186 -9.83 5.04 -4.32
C ASP A 186 -9.33 4.47 -5.65
N GLY A 187 -8.08 4.76 -5.98
CA GLY A 187 -7.47 4.33 -7.24
C GLY A 187 -7.70 5.27 -8.43
N ILE A 188 -8.50 6.34 -8.29
CA ILE A 188 -8.62 7.39 -9.31
C ILE A 188 -7.72 8.56 -8.94
N GLY A 189 -6.54 8.62 -9.58
CA GLY A 189 -5.60 9.73 -9.38
C GLY A 189 -5.99 10.98 -10.17
N PHE A 190 -5.47 12.14 -9.73
CA PHE A 190 -5.66 13.46 -10.34
C PHE A 190 -5.49 13.45 -11.87
N LYS A 191 -4.44 12.80 -12.39
CA LYS A 191 -4.16 12.77 -13.83
C LYS A 191 -5.34 12.20 -14.63
N LYS A 192 -5.97 11.12 -14.18
CA LYS A 192 -7.10 10.49 -14.88
C LYS A 192 -8.32 11.42 -14.91
N ALA A 193 -8.64 12.07 -13.80
CA ALA A 193 -9.74 13.04 -13.72
C ALA A 193 -9.43 14.29 -14.56
N ASP A 194 -8.17 14.76 -14.57
CA ASP A 194 -7.73 15.91 -15.36
C ASP A 194 -7.80 15.64 -16.88
N ASP A 195 -7.47 14.41 -17.30
CA ASP A 195 -7.61 13.97 -18.70
C ASP A 195 -9.08 13.97 -19.14
N ILE A 196 -10.01 13.51 -18.29
CA ILE A 196 -11.45 13.55 -18.55
C ILE A 196 -11.95 15.00 -18.62
N ALA A 197 -11.58 15.84 -17.64
CA ALA A 197 -11.95 17.26 -17.62
C ALA A 197 -11.48 18.01 -18.88
N LYS A 198 -10.27 17.73 -19.36
CA LYS A 198 -9.74 18.28 -20.61
C LYS A 198 -10.52 17.83 -21.83
N GLN A 199 -10.93 16.56 -21.91
CA GLN A 199 -11.79 16.06 -22.99
C GLN A 199 -13.15 16.78 -23.01
N MET A 200 -13.66 17.16 -21.83
CA MET A 200 -14.90 17.91 -21.68
C MET A 200 -14.75 19.43 -21.91
N GLY A 201 -13.50 19.90 -22.14
CA GLY A 201 -13.23 21.32 -22.36
C GLY A 201 -13.33 22.18 -21.10
N MET A 202 -13.16 21.62 -19.92
CA MET A 202 -13.18 22.37 -18.67
C MET A 202 -11.98 23.31 -18.56
N SER A 203 -12.20 24.50 -17.97
CA SER A 203 -11.15 25.51 -17.75
C SER A 203 -10.05 24.98 -16.81
N ALA A 204 -8.80 25.37 -17.10
CA ALA A 204 -7.64 25.08 -16.27
C ALA A 204 -7.78 25.64 -14.83
N ASN A 205 -8.53 26.73 -14.66
CA ASN A 205 -8.78 27.39 -13.37
C ASN A 205 -10.05 26.90 -12.68
N ASN A 206 -10.61 25.77 -13.11
CA ASN A 206 -11.80 25.19 -12.45
C ASN A 206 -11.55 24.94 -10.96
N PRO A 207 -12.40 25.44 -10.03
CA PRO A 207 -12.24 25.24 -8.59
C PRO A 207 -12.14 23.77 -8.18
N GLY A 208 -12.89 22.87 -8.83
CA GLY A 208 -12.80 21.43 -8.61
C GLY A 208 -11.41 20.87 -8.93
N ARG A 209 -10.80 21.35 -10.04
CA ARG A 209 -9.43 21.01 -10.42
C ARG A 209 -8.42 21.40 -9.35
N ILE A 210 -8.55 22.62 -8.84
CA ILE A 210 -7.64 23.13 -7.81
C ILE A 210 -7.79 22.32 -6.53
N ARG A 211 -9.01 22.03 -6.07
CA ARG A 211 -9.25 21.19 -4.89
C ARG A 211 -8.68 19.80 -5.04
N ALA A 212 -8.93 19.11 -6.16
CA ALA A 212 -8.37 17.79 -6.41
C ALA A 212 -6.85 17.81 -6.51
N GLY A 213 -6.27 18.88 -7.06
CA GLY A 213 -4.82 19.10 -7.08
C GLY A 213 -4.23 19.22 -5.68
N LEU A 214 -4.87 19.98 -4.77
CA LEU A 214 -4.46 20.12 -3.37
C LEU A 214 -4.50 18.78 -2.62
N ILE A 215 -5.59 18.02 -2.76
CA ILE A 215 -5.73 16.68 -2.15
C ILE A 215 -4.65 15.74 -2.71
N SER A 216 -4.47 15.71 -4.03
CA SER A 216 -3.48 14.84 -4.67
C SER A 216 -2.04 15.20 -4.29
N ALA A 217 -1.71 16.48 -4.15
CA ALA A 217 -0.42 16.92 -3.67
C ALA A 217 -0.19 16.48 -2.21
N LEU A 218 -1.19 16.64 -1.34
CA LEU A 218 -1.11 16.20 0.05
C LEU A 218 -0.97 14.67 0.16
N GLN A 219 -1.73 13.90 -0.62
CA GLN A 219 -1.59 12.44 -0.71
C GLN A 219 -0.20 12.03 -1.20
N SER A 220 0.30 12.68 -2.25
CA SER A 220 1.63 12.41 -2.82
C SER A 220 2.75 12.67 -1.81
N LEU A 221 2.69 13.80 -1.09
CA LEU A 221 3.66 14.15 -0.04
C LEU A 221 3.60 13.16 1.12
N SER A 222 2.39 12.79 1.57
CA SER A 222 2.18 11.80 2.61
C SER A 222 2.77 10.44 2.26
N LEU A 223 2.50 9.93 1.05
CA LEU A 223 3.06 8.64 0.59
C LEU A 223 4.57 8.70 0.36
N LYS A 224 5.08 9.81 -0.19
CA LYS A 224 6.51 9.96 -0.49
C LYS A 224 7.37 10.04 0.76
N ASN A 225 6.91 10.76 1.77
CA ASN A 225 7.66 11.01 3.00
C ASN A 225 7.25 10.04 4.14
N GLY A 226 6.08 9.40 4.02
CA GLY A 226 5.47 8.62 5.09
C GLY A 226 4.86 9.47 6.20
N ASP A 227 4.60 10.75 5.95
CA ASP A 227 4.06 11.70 6.91
C ASP A 227 2.54 11.53 7.07
N THR A 228 1.99 11.76 8.26
CA THR A 228 0.54 11.85 8.48
C THR A 228 0.03 13.28 8.32
N TYR A 229 0.90 14.28 8.49
CA TYR A 229 0.62 15.67 8.19
C TYR A 229 1.79 16.34 7.47
N THR A 230 1.53 17.45 6.83
CA THR A 230 2.58 18.29 6.26
C THR A 230 2.26 19.78 6.51
N GLN A 231 3.24 20.65 6.30
CA GLN A 231 3.05 22.08 6.41
C GLN A 231 2.41 22.66 5.15
N THR A 232 1.76 23.84 5.26
CA THR A 232 1.05 24.46 4.13
C THR A 232 1.96 24.79 2.94
N GLY A 233 3.19 25.28 3.19
CA GLY A 233 4.12 25.67 2.10
C GLY A 233 4.42 24.55 1.11
N PRO A 234 4.94 23.38 1.54
CA PRO A 234 5.18 22.24 0.66
C PRO A 234 3.95 21.77 -0.13
N ILE A 235 2.73 21.86 0.46
CA ILE A 235 1.49 21.50 -0.25
C ILE A 235 1.25 22.46 -1.41
N LEU A 236 1.34 23.77 -1.16
CA LEU A 236 1.12 24.78 -2.19
C LEU A 236 2.16 24.63 -3.32
N ASP A 237 3.42 24.44 -2.98
CA ASP A 237 4.50 24.26 -3.96
C ASP A 237 4.27 23.02 -4.85
N GLU A 238 3.91 21.89 -4.27
CA GLU A 238 3.66 20.66 -5.02
C GLU A 238 2.38 20.78 -5.86
N THR A 239 1.35 21.45 -5.33
CA THR A 239 0.11 21.71 -6.07
C THR A 239 0.37 22.62 -7.27
N LEU A 240 1.14 23.69 -7.12
CA LEU A 240 1.49 24.58 -8.25
C LEU A 240 2.26 23.84 -9.34
N LYS A 241 3.21 22.98 -8.96
CA LYS A 241 3.93 22.15 -9.93
C LYS A 241 2.98 21.19 -10.67
N LEU A 242 2.05 20.57 -9.94
CA LEU A 242 1.08 19.63 -10.52
C LEU A 242 0.14 20.35 -11.50
N LEU A 243 -0.42 21.49 -11.11
CA LEU A 243 -1.46 22.18 -11.86
C LEU A 243 -0.94 23.00 -13.03
N ASN A 244 0.26 23.59 -12.92
CA ASN A 244 0.86 24.45 -13.96
C ASN A 244 1.69 23.69 -15.00
N ASN A 245 1.91 22.38 -14.80
CA ASN A 245 2.68 21.57 -15.74
C ASN A 245 1.94 21.43 -17.08
N GLY A 246 2.47 22.08 -18.12
CA GLY A 246 1.92 22.01 -19.48
C GLY A 246 0.69 22.88 -19.77
N ASN A 247 0.34 23.83 -18.89
CA ASN A 247 -0.80 24.73 -19.07
C ASN A 247 -0.35 26.16 -19.42
N SER A 248 -1.11 26.82 -20.29
CA SER A 248 -0.90 28.23 -20.69
C SER A 248 -1.39 29.26 -19.67
N GLU A 249 -2.30 28.86 -18.77
CA GLU A 249 -2.85 29.69 -17.70
C GLU A 249 -2.21 29.28 -16.39
N ASN A 250 -1.54 30.22 -15.72
CA ASN A 250 -0.88 29.95 -14.45
C ASN A 250 -1.87 30.17 -13.29
N ILE A 251 -2.06 29.13 -12.51
CA ILE A 251 -2.75 29.17 -11.23
C ILE A 251 -1.86 29.88 -10.22
N THR A 252 -2.43 30.79 -9.44
CA THR A 252 -1.72 31.63 -8.45
C THR A 252 -1.86 31.07 -7.03
N GLY A 253 -1.07 31.60 -6.10
CA GLY A 253 -1.19 31.25 -4.69
C GLY A 253 -2.53 31.68 -4.06
N ASP A 254 -3.14 32.77 -4.58
CA ASP A 254 -4.45 33.25 -4.10
C ASP A 254 -5.58 32.30 -4.50
N ASP A 255 -5.54 31.76 -5.75
CA ASP A 255 -6.48 30.76 -6.22
C ASP A 255 -6.42 29.48 -5.36
N LEU A 256 -5.21 29.07 -4.97
CA LEU A 256 -5.03 27.92 -4.09
C LEU A 256 -5.58 28.19 -2.68
N SER A 257 -5.36 29.38 -2.15
CA SER A 257 -5.76 29.74 -0.78
C SER A 257 -7.27 29.68 -0.58
N GLU A 258 -8.04 30.16 -1.55
CA GLU A 258 -9.50 30.09 -1.53
C GLU A 258 -10.00 28.63 -1.49
N GLN A 259 -9.48 27.79 -2.38
CA GLN A 259 -9.90 26.39 -2.48
C GLN A 259 -9.39 25.56 -1.31
N PHE A 260 -8.25 25.91 -0.72
CA PHE A 260 -7.75 25.30 0.50
C PHE A 260 -8.70 25.53 1.69
N LEU A 261 -9.19 26.76 1.85
CA LEU A 261 -10.19 27.08 2.88
C LEU A 261 -11.50 26.33 2.66
N GLU A 262 -11.92 26.15 1.41
CA GLU A 262 -13.13 25.39 1.09
C GLU A 262 -12.98 23.90 1.44
N LEU A 263 -11.82 23.29 1.16
CA LEU A 263 -11.50 21.91 1.58
C LEU A 263 -11.51 21.75 3.11
N ALA A 264 -11.04 22.76 3.85
CA ALA A 264 -11.10 22.77 5.30
C ALA A 264 -12.55 22.89 5.84
N LYS A 265 -13.38 23.75 5.24
CA LYS A 265 -14.81 23.89 5.58
C LYS A 265 -15.59 22.60 5.28
N THR A 266 -15.34 21.99 4.16
CA THR A 266 -15.97 20.71 3.78
C THR A 266 -15.37 19.49 4.46
N GLN A 267 -14.42 19.70 5.37
CA GLN A 267 -13.74 18.65 6.15
C GLN A 267 -13.04 17.57 5.32
N LYS A 268 -12.57 17.90 4.14
CA LYS A 268 -11.72 16.99 3.35
C LYS A 268 -10.27 17.02 3.84
N ILE A 269 -9.85 18.17 4.39
CA ILE A 269 -8.57 18.35 5.07
C ILE A 269 -8.81 18.92 6.48
N VAL A 270 -7.87 18.73 7.38
CA VAL A 270 -7.89 19.29 8.74
C VAL A 270 -6.64 20.11 8.97
N GLY A 271 -6.81 21.36 9.38
CA GLY A 271 -5.72 22.23 9.83
C GLY A 271 -5.65 22.27 11.35
N GLU A 272 -4.51 22.01 11.93
CA GLU A 272 -4.22 22.10 13.35
C GLU A 272 -2.90 22.84 13.54
N GLU A 273 -2.94 24.06 14.04
CA GLU A 273 -1.80 24.98 14.04
C GLU A 273 -1.23 25.21 12.62
N ASP A 274 0.01 24.82 12.36
CA ASP A 274 0.68 24.84 11.05
C ASP A 274 0.64 23.51 10.32
N ARG A 275 -0.02 22.50 10.90
CA ARG A 275 -0.12 21.12 10.40
C ARG A 275 -1.37 20.94 9.57
N VAL A 276 -1.24 20.34 8.42
CA VAL A 276 -2.33 20.02 7.50
C VAL A 276 -2.37 18.51 7.26
N TYR A 277 -3.54 17.95 7.49
CA TYR A 277 -3.80 16.52 7.37
C TYR A 277 -4.85 16.25 6.30
N LEU A 278 -4.74 15.09 5.63
CA LEU A 278 -5.92 14.44 5.09
C LEU A 278 -6.86 14.10 6.26
N LYS A 279 -8.15 14.35 6.09
CA LYS A 279 -9.14 14.09 7.14
C LYS A 279 -9.08 12.68 7.69
N GLU A 280 -8.88 11.72 6.80
CA GLU A 280 -8.76 10.30 7.13
C GLU A 280 -7.58 10.03 8.07
N LEU A 281 -6.36 10.49 7.73
CA LEU A 281 -5.17 10.30 8.57
C LEU A 281 -5.29 10.99 9.94
N TYR A 282 -5.92 12.17 9.96
CA TYR A 282 -6.22 12.86 11.21
C TYR A 282 -7.14 12.03 12.13
N ASP A 283 -8.22 11.51 11.56
CA ASP A 283 -9.16 10.69 12.31
C ASP A 283 -8.54 9.35 12.73
N ASP A 284 -7.71 8.77 11.91
CA ASP A 284 -7.07 7.49 12.16
C ASP A 284 -6.10 7.57 13.35
N GLU A 285 -5.31 8.63 13.46
CA GLU A 285 -4.45 8.82 14.64
C GLU A 285 -5.29 8.95 15.92
N TRP A 286 -6.41 9.68 15.89
CA TRP A 286 -7.32 9.79 17.02
C TRP A 286 -7.97 8.46 17.38
N ARG A 287 -8.47 7.73 16.38
CA ARG A 287 -9.07 6.39 16.59
C ARG A 287 -8.08 5.40 17.18
N ILE A 288 -6.83 5.41 16.70
CA ILE A 288 -5.76 4.59 17.29
C ILE A 288 -5.59 4.93 18.77
N ALA A 289 -5.47 6.22 19.10
CA ALA A 289 -5.31 6.66 20.48
C ALA A 289 -6.52 6.29 21.35
N GLU A 290 -7.75 6.42 20.84
CA GLU A 290 -8.99 5.98 21.51
C GLU A 290 -8.99 4.47 21.77
N HIS A 291 -8.61 3.65 20.80
CA HIS A 291 -8.55 2.20 20.95
C HIS A 291 -7.47 1.77 21.94
N ILE A 292 -6.30 2.41 21.94
CA ILE A 292 -5.24 2.17 22.93
C ILE A 292 -5.75 2.51 24.34
N ASN A 293 -6.37 3.69 24.50
CA ASN A 293 -6.96 4.11 25.77
C ASN A 293 -8.02 3.12 26.25
N ARG A 294 -8.88 2.63 25.35
CA ARG A 294 -9.90 1.59 25.62
C ARG A 294 -9.27 0.29 26.13
N VAL A 295 -8.23 -0.21 25.49
CA VAL A 295 -7.53 -1.45 25.87
C VAL A 295 -6.83 -1.29 27.23
N ILE A 296 -6.12 -0.16 27.45
CA ILE A 296 -5.36 0.07 28.68
C ILE A 296 -6.28 0.26 29.89
N LYS A 297 -7.40 0.97 29.74
CA LYS A 297 -8.35 1.26 30.84
C LYS A 297 -9.23 0.08 31.24
N ASN A 298 -9.29 -0.97 30.42
CA ASN A 298 -10.08 -2.17 30.72
C ASN A 298 -9.17 -3.41 30.88
N PRO A 299 -8.28 -3.44 31.85
CA PRO A 299 -7.34 -4.54 32.02
C PRO A 299 -8.06 -5.84 32.35
N ASN A 300 -7.52 -6.95 31.84
CA ASN A 300 -7.95 -8.27 32.29
C ASN A 300 -7.69 -8.37 33.80
N THR A 301 -8.69 -8.80 34.53
CA THR A 301 -8.68 -8.82 36.03
C THR A 301 -7.78 -9.88 36.66
N LYS A 302 -7.25 -10.82 35.85
CA LYS A 302 -6.32 -11.85 36.37
C LYS A 302 -4.93 -11.24 36.60
N THR A 303 -4.57 -11.07 37.87
CA THR A 303 -3.21 -10.66 38.28
C THR A 303 -2.48 -11.86 38.87
N PHE A 304 -1.18 -11.95 38.62
CA PHE A 304 -0.31 -13.00 39.13
C PHE A 304 0.80 -12.37 39.97
N ASP A 305 1.09 -12.99 41.14
CA ASP A 305 2.22 -12.55 41.97
C ASP A 305 3.57 -12.94 41.34
N ASP A 306 4.61 -12.23 41.77
CA ASP A 306 5.97 -12.44 41.23
C ASP A 306 6.53 -13.84 41.50
N GLU A 307 6.17 -14.44 42.64
CA GLU A 307 6.65 -15.79 43.02
C GLU A 307 6.05 -16.84 42.06
N THR A 308 4.77 -16.71 41.74
CA THR A 308 4.10 -17.61 40.78
C THR A 308 4.70 -17.44 39.37
N ILE A 309 4.92 -16.22 38.93
CA ILE A 309 5.55 -15.94 37.63
C ILE A 309 6.96 -16.55 37.60
N ASP A 310 7.79 -16.33 38.61
CA ASP A 310 9.17 -16.85 38.67
C ASP A 310 9.22 -18.39 38.67
N LYS A 311 8.30 -19.04 39.39
CA LYS A 311 8.16 -20.50 39.35
C LYS A 311 7.85 -21.00 37.93
N LYS A 312 6.95 -20.33 37.23
CA LYS A 312 6.59 -20.72 35.85
C LYS A 312 7.73 -20.43 34.86
N ILE A 313 8.47 -19.33 35.02
CA ILE A 313 9.67 -19.01 34.20
C ILE A 313 10.72 -20.13 34.36
N ARG A 314 11.03 -20.56 35.57
CA ARG A 314 12.00 -21.68 35.81
C ARG A 314 11.56 -22.98 35.15
N LEU A 315 10.23 -23.26 35.11
CA LEU A 315 9.69 -24.42 34.39
C LEU A 315 9.89 -24.29 32.88
N ILE A 316 9.71 -23.09 32.35
CA ILE A 316 9.92 -22.81 30.93
C ILE A 316 11.40 -22.94 30.55
N GLU A 317 12.30 -22.37 31.33
CA GLU A 317 13.77 -22.51 31.15
C GLU A 317 14.18 -23.99 31.07
N LYS A 318 13.70 -24.77 32.01
CA LYS A 318 13.96 -26.22 32.02
C LYS A 318 13.37 -26.94 30.79
N LYS A 319 12.15 -26.58 30.39
CA LYS A 319 11.47 -27.20 29.23
C LYS A 319 12.14 -26.86 27.92
N LEU A 320 12.52 -25.62 27.76
CA LEU A 320 13.13 -25.11 26.53
C LEU A 320 14.66 -25.28 26.48
N ASN A 321 15.25 -25.75 27.58
CA ASN A 321 16.70 -25.87 27.77
C ASN A 321 17.45 -24.54 27.50
N ILE A 322 16.93 -23.46 28.06
CA ILE A 322 17.49 -22.09 27.96
C ILE A 322 17.60 -21.48 29.36
N SER A 323 18.36 -20.41 29.49
CA SER A 323 18.41 -19.56 30.69
C SER A 323 18.16 -18.13 30.25
N TYR A 324 17.18 -17.47 30.90
CA TYR A 324 16.94 -16.07 30.68
C TYR A 324 17.86 -15.22 31.58
N ASP A 325 18.38 -14.14 31.04
CA ASP A 325 19.06 -13.15 31.87
C ASP A 325 18.06 -12.28 32.65
N GLU A 326 18.59 -11.37 33.47
CA GLU A 326 17.75 -10.46 34.26
C GLU A 326 16.86 -9.56 33.39
N SER A 327 17.37 -9.05 32.27
CA SER A 327 16.64 -8.19 31.37
C SER A 327 15.49 -8.95 30.67
N GLN A 328 15.78 -10.17 30.21
CA GLN A 328 14.81 -11.05 29.59
C GLN A 328 13.72 -11.50 30.57
N THR A 329 14.13 -11.86 31.79
CA THR A 329 13.20 -12.22 32.88
C THR A 329 12.27 -11.06 33.21
N ASN A 330 12.82 -9.84 33.29
CA ASN A 330 12.01 -8.65 33.52
C ASN A 330 11.04 -8.35 32.36
N ALA A 331 11.47 -8.52 31.11
CA ALA A 331 10.61 -8.40 29.93
C ALA A 331 9.42 -9.38 29.99
N LEU A 332 9.66 -10.64 30.34
CA LEU A 332 8.61 -11.64 30.53
C LEU A 332 7.61 -11.24 31.62
N LYS A 333 8.11 -10.77 32.77
CA LYS A 333 7.26 -10.31 33.89
C LYS A 333 6.41 -9.10 33.48
N GLN A 334 7.03 -8.09 32.88
CA GLN A 334 6.32 -6.88 32.44
C GLN A 334 5.27 -7.19 31.35
N ALA A 335 5.59 -8.03 30.38
CA ALA A 335 4.65 -8.45 29.33
C ALA A 335 3.40 -9.09 29.91
N ILE A 336 3.56 -9.96 30.91
CA ILE A 336 2.41 -10.63 31.55
C ILE A 336 1.60 -9.68 32.45
N LYS A 337 2.26 -8.77 33.14
CA LYS A 337 1.60 -7.79 34.02
C LYS A 337 0.88 -6.67 33.29
N SER A 338 1.32 -6.34 32.06
CA SER A 338 0.75 -5.26 31.27
C SER A 338 -0.42 -5.73 30.41
N GLN A 339 -1.41 -4.86 30.20
CA GLN A 339 -2.49 -5.11 29.24
C GLN A 339 -2.00 -4.87 27.81
N MET A 340 -1.17 -3.84 27.63
CA MET A 340 -0.44 -3.56 26.40
C MET A 340 1.06 -3.42 26.73
N PHE A 341 1.93 -4.05 25.94
CA PHE A 341 3.36 -4.07 26.17
C PHE A 341 4.13 -3.93 24.86
N LEU A 342 5.20 -3.14 24.88
CA LEU A 342 6.08 -2.92 23.73
C LEU A 342 7.44 -3.56 23.99
N LEU A 343 7.89 -4.43 23.10
CA LEU A 343 9.21 -5.05 23.15
C LEU A 343 10.04 -4.56 21.96
N THR A 344 11.09 -3.80 22.20
CA THR A 344 11.98 -3.35 21.15
C THR A 344 13.39 -3.87 21.34
N GLY A 345 14.13 -4.04 20.27
CA GLY A 345 15.53 -4.47 20.30
C GLY A 345 16.05 -4.76 18.89
N GLY A 346 17.36 -4.63 18.75
CA GLY A 346 18.06 -4.93 17.50
C GLY A 346 18.07 -6.42 17.15
N PRO A 347 18.69 -6.80 16.04
CA PRO A 347 18.89 -8.21 15.68
C PRO A 347 19.79 -8.92 16.71
N GLY A 348 19.48 -10.17 16.95
CA GLY A 348 20.26 -11.00 17.88
C GLY A 348 20.04 -10.71 19.37
N THR A 349 19.13 -9.79 19.74
CA THR A 349 18.83 -9.47 21.16
C THR A 349 17.86 -10.47 21.82
N GLY A 350 17.46 -11.54 21.14
CA GLY A 350 16.60 -12.57 21.70
C GLY A 350 15.10 -12.27 21.70
N LYS A 351 14.61 -11.30 20.88
CA LYS A 351 13.18 -11.00 20.73
C LYS A 351 12.34 -12.27 20.54
N THR A 352 12.72 -13.12 19.61
CA THR A 352 12.00 -14.35 19.27
C THR A 352 11.99 -15.35 20.46
N THR A 353 13.09 -15.42 21.22
CA THR A 353 13.17 -16.24 22.45
C THR A 353 12.22 -15.72 23.52
N ILE A 354 12.11 -14.41 23.67
CA ILE A 354 11.18 -13.76 24.60
C ILE A 354 9.73 -13.96 24.13
N ILE A 355 9.40 -13.79 22.85
CA ILE A 355 8.06 -14.10 22.30
C ILE A 355 7.66 -15.53 22.70
N LYS A 356 8.54 -16.51 22.45
CA LYS A 356 8.29 -17.90 22.85
C LYS A 356 8.09 -18.03 24.36
N GLY A 357 8.91 -17.36 25.15
CA GLY A 357 8.78 -17.31 26.61
C GLY A 357 7.43 -16.75 27.06
N ILE A 358 6.97 -15.66 26.47
CA ILE A 358 5.67 -15.03 26.76
C ILE A 358 4.52 -15.99 26.43
N ILE A 359 4.56 -16.65 25.28
CA ILE A 359 3.56 -17.64 24.87
C ILE A 359 3.43 -18.76 25.91
N TYR A 360 4.55 -19.37 26.30
CA TYR A 360 4.56 -20.43 27.30
C TYR A 360 4.12 -19.93 28.67
N LEU A 361 4.59 -18.76 29.09
CA LEU A 361 4.25 -18.16 30.37
C LEU A 361 2.75 -17.84 30.46
N TYR A 362 2.18 -17.23 29.40
CA TYR A 362 0.77 -16.94 29.33
C TYR A 362 -0.08 -18.24 29.39
N ALA A 363 0.31 -19.26 28.61
CA ALA A 363 -0.35 -20.56 28.63
C ALA A 363 -0.31 -21.23 30.01
N TYR A 364 0.87 -21.24 30.66
CA TYR A 364 1.03 -21.89 31.97
C TYR A 364 0.36 -21.16 33.13
N LEU A 365 0.21 -19.85 33.05
CA LEU A 365 -0.50 -19.05 34.05
C LEU A 365 -2.02 -19.15 33.93
N ASN A 366 -2.51 -19.46 32.73
CA ASN A 366 -3.96 -19.61 32.47
C ASN A 366 -4.39 -21.05 32.26
N ASP A 367 -3.49 -22.03 32.49
CA ASP A 367 -3.74 -23.45 32.30
C ASP A 367 -4.23 -23.85 30.89
N TYR A 368 -3.74 -23.11 29.87
CA TYR A 368 -4.01 -23.38 28.46
C TYR A 368 -3.05 -24.43 27.89
N SER A 369 -3.56 -25.28 27.02
CA SER A 369 -2.76 -26.21 26.23
C SER A 369 -2.18 -25.48 25.03
N LEU A 370 -0.90 -25.73 24.70
CA LEU A 370 -0.32 -25.28 23.46
C LEU A 370 -0.53 -26.26 22.30
N ASP A 371 -1.20 -27.38 22.54
CA ASP A 371 -1.62 -28.32 21.50
C ASP A 371 -2.92 -27.83 20.86
N ILE A 372 -2.80 -27.34 19.63
CA ILE A 372 -3.90 -26.74 18.84
C ILE A 372 -5.02 -27.76 18.58
N ASN A 373 -4.69 -29.06 18.47
CA ASN A 373 -5.69 -30.09 18.23
C ASN A 373 -6.75 -30.21 19.36
N LYS A 374 -6.47 -29.64 20.52
CA LYS A 374 -7.40 -29.59 21.63
C LYS A 374 -8.45 -28.49 21.50
N TYR A 375 -8.34 -27.62 20.53
CA TYR A 375 -9.22 -26.45 20.30
C TYR A 375 -10.11 -26.61 19.06
N LYS A 376 -10.53 -27.85 18.74
CA LYS A 376 -11.39 -28.10 17.57
C LYS A 376 -12.77 -27.46 17.67
N GLU A 377 -13.30 -27.25 18.89
CA GLU A 377 -14.60 -26.67 19.17
C GLU A 377 -14.54 -25.25 19.75
N HIS A 378 -13.37 -24.75 20.04
CA HIS A 378 -13.13 -23.42 20.64
C HIS A 378 -11.97 -22.74 19.97
N GLU A 379 -11.96 -21.43 19.95
CA GLU A 379 -10.84 -20.67 19.38
C GLU A 379 -9.57 -20.80 20.23
N PHE A 380 -8.43 -20.83 19.59
CA PHE A 380 -7.15 -20.88 20.26
C PHE A 380 -6.85 -19.53 20.95
N PRO A 381 -6.51 -19.51 22.23
CA PRO A 381 -6.48 -18.27 23.03
C PRO A 381 -5.30 -17.33 22.70
N ILE A 382 -4.37 -17.72 21.85
CA ILE A 382 -3.16 -16.95 21.51
C ILE A 382 -3.12 -16.71 20.02
N LEU A 383 -3.13 -15.44 19.63
CA LEU A 383 -3.03 -15.00 18.26
C LEU A 383 -1.62 -14.47 17.98
N LEU A 384 -1.00 -14.94 16.88
CA LEU A 384 0.30 -14.48 16.43
C LEU A 384 0.14 -13.85 15.04
N ALA A 385 0.66 -12.64 14.88
CA ALA A 385 0.58 -11.93 13.63
C ALA A 385 1.87 -11.18 13.28
N ALA A 386 2.05 -10.91 11.98
CA ALA A 386 3.11 -10.06 11.46
C ALA A 386 2.62 -9.30 10.21
N PRO A 387 3.25 -8.20 9.79
CA PRO A 387 2.83 -7.45 8.60
C PRO A 387 3.07 -8.22 7.29
N THR A 388 4.04 -9.12 7.25
CA THR A 388 4.40 -9.88 6.04
C THR A 388 4.24 -11.38 6.25
N GLY A 389 3.97 -12.13 5.16
CA GLY A 389 3.85 -13.59 5.18
C GLY A 389 5.12 -14.26 5.71
N ARG A 390 6.29 -13.76 5.30
CA ARG A 390 7.58 -14.29 5.72
C ARG A 390 7.87 -14.12 7.21
N ALA A 391 7.54 -12.95 7.77
CA ALA A 391 7.68 -12.71 9.21
C ALA A 391 6.70 -13.59 10.01
N ALA A 392 5.46 -13.73 9.55
CA ALA A 392 4.47 -14.62 10.17
C ALA A 392 4.95 -16.08 10.15
N LYS A 393 5.46 -16.55 9.01
CA LYS A 393 6.01 -17.90 8.88
C LYS A 393 7.17 -18.15 9.84
N ARG A 394 8.14 -17.21 9.91
CA ARG A 394 9.26 -17.30 10.86
C ARG A 394 8.78 -17.35 12.31
N MET A 395 7.77 -16.56 12.63
CA MET A 395 7.15 -16.57 13.95
C MET A 395 6.51 -17.93 14.25
N GLN A 396 5.83 -18.55 13.28
CA GLN A 396 5.26 -19.89 13.39
C GLN A 396 6.34 -20.96 13.59
N GLU A 397 7.40 -20.97 12.79
CA GLU A 397 8.50 -21.94 12.89
C GLU A 397 9.21 -21.89 14.23
N THR A 398 9.42 -20.70 14.76
CA THR A 398 10.15 -20.53 16.04
C THR A 398 9.28 -20.76 17.26
N SER A 399 8.00 -20.41 17.20
CA SER A 399 7.07 -20.60 18.33
C SER A 399 6.42 -21.98 18.35
N GLY A 400 6.28 -22.62 17.18
CA GLY A 400 5.49 -23.85 16.98
C GLY A 400 3.97 -23.64 17.00
N ILE A 401 3.52 -22.38 16.92
CA ILE A 401 2.09 -21.98 16.94
C ILE A 401 1.75 -21.28 15.63
N PRO A 402 0.57 -21.50 15.05
CA PRO A 402 0.16 -20.81 13.83
C PRO A 402 0.27 -19.30 13.96
N ALA A 403 0.82 -18.68 12.95
CA ALA A 403 0.88 -17.25 12.80
C ALA A 403 0.37 -16.86 11.41
N SER A 404 -0.21 -15.68 11.30
CA SER A 404 -0.74 -15.17 10.02
C SER A 404 -0.31 -13.73 9.78
N THR A 405 -0.55 -13.24 8.56
CA THR A 405 -0.41 -11.80 8.33
C THR A 405 -1.53 -11.05 9.03
N ILE A 406 -1.27 -9.78 9.42
CA ILE A 406 -2.30 -8.91 10.02
C ILE A 406 -3.51 -8.82 9.08
N HIS A 407 -3.30 -8.65 7.78
CA HIS A 407 -4.37 -8.60 6.78
C HIS A 407 -5.25 -9.86 6.81
N ARG A 408 -4.63 -11.05 6.83
CA ARG A 408 -5.37 -12.33 6.88
C ARG A 408 -6.10 -12.50 8.22
N LEU A 409 -5.47 -12.09 9.31
CA LEU A 409 -6.08 -12.16 10.64
C LEU A 409 -7.37 -11.34 10.71
N LEU A 410 -7.38 -10.19 10.06
CA LEU A 410 -8.51 -9.26 10.02
C LEU A 410 -9.52 -9.57 8.90
N GLY A 411 -9.22 -10.52 8.00
CA GLY A 411 -10.06 -10.81 6.85
C GLY A 411 -10.04 -9.73 5.76
N LEU A 412 -9.01 -8.87 5.74
CA LEU A 412 -8.86 -7.82 4.74
C LEU A 412 -8.49 -8.46 3.38
N SER A 413 -9.39 -8.38 2.42
CA SER A 413 -9.12 -8.68 1.01
C SER A 413 -8.61 -7.40 0.34
N GLY A 414 -7.54 -7.49 -0.44
CA GLY A 414 -6.74 -6.36 -0.95
C GLY A 414 -7.45 -5.32 -1.84
N TYR A 415 -8.77 -5.22 -1.80
CA TYR A 415 -9.59 -4.24 -2.52
C TYR A 415 -10.58 -3.47 -1.63
N ASP A 416 -10.73 -3.84 -0.35
CA ASP A 416 -11.61 -3.15 0.59
C ASP A 416 -10.78 -2.41 1.64
N ASP A 417 -10.25 -1.25 1.28
CA ASP A 417 -9.63 -0.32 2.24
C ASP A 417 -10.65 0.41 3.12
N ASN A 418 -11.92 0.34 2.78
CA ASN A 418 -13.02 0.85 3.61
C ASN A 418 -13.38 -0.16 4.72
N ASN A 419 -12.61 -0.20 5.73
CA ASN A 419 -12.63 -0.81 7.08
C ASN A 419 -13.98 -1.23 7.72
N GLU A 420 -15.07 -1.34 7.01
CA GLU A 420 -16.37 -1.73 7.56
C GLU A 420 -16.54 -3.25 7.75
N GLY A 421 -15.64 -4.06 7.19
CA GLY A 421 -15.71 -5.52 7.19
C GLY A 421 -14.63 -6.25 8.01
N THR A 422 -13.87 -5.58 8.89
CA THR A 422 -12.87 -6.26 9.71
C THR A 422 -13.53 -7.23 10.69
N LYS A 423 -13.05 -8.48 10.71
CA LYS A 423 -13.47 -9.49 11.69
C LYS A 423 -12.97 -9.10 13.08
N ASP A 424 -13.86 -9.09 14.08
CA ASP A 424 -13.45 -8.94 15.48
C ASP A 424 -12.58 -10.14 15.90
N LEU A 425 -11.50 -9.85 16.64
CA LEU A 425 -10.57 -10.88 17.08
C LEU A 425 -11.12 -11.60 18.32
N GLU A 426 -10.96 -12.91 18.34
CA GLU A 426 -11.29 -13.74 19.48
C GLU A 426 -10.02 -14.33 20.08
N GLY A 427 -9.90 -14.34 21.40
CA GLY A 427 -8.73 -14.81 22.11
C GLY A 427 -8.37 -13.96 23.33
N GLY A 428 -7.31 -14.33 24.01
CA GLY A 428 -6.85 -13.64 25.23
C GLY A 428 -5.52 -12.94 25.11
N LEU A 429 -4.70 -13.33 24.14
CA LEU A 429 -3.38 -12.76 23.89
C LEU A 429 -3.15 -12.59 22.39
N LEU A 430 -2.79 -11.38 21.98
CA LEU A 430 -2.30 -11.06 20.65
C LEU A 430 -0.83 -10.65 20.72
N ILE A 431 0.03 -11.28 19.91
CA ILE A 431 1.42 -10.88 19.73
C ILE A 431 1.62 -10.49 18.26
N VAL A 432 2.12 -9.28 18.02
CA VAL A 432 2.45 -8.79 16.68
C VAL A 432 3.94 -8.51 16.60
N ASP A 433 4.63 -9.17 15.67
CA ASP A 433 6.06 -8.94 15.40
C ASP A 433 6.27 -8.04 14.19
N GLU A 434 7.50 -7.55 14.00
CA GLU A 434 7.91 -6.63 12.92
C GLU A 434 7.05 -5.35 12.85
N MET A 435 6.72 -4.78 14.00
CA MET A 435 5.86 -3.60 14.12
C MET A 435 6.42 -2.35 13.44
N SER A 436 7.71 -2.28 13.14
CA SER A 436 8.32 -1.20 12.37
C SER A 436 7.72 -1.04 10.96
N MET A 437 7.17 -2.11 10.39
CA MET A 437 6.57 -2.14 9.05
C MET A 437 5.07 -1.81 9.05
N VAL A 438 4.45 -1.61 10.20
CA VAL A 438 3.00 -1.36 10.32
C VAL A 438 2.71 0.13 10.25
N ASP A 439 1.92 0.55 9.27
CA ASP A 439 1.49 1.94 9.08
C ASP A 439 0.24 2.29 9.89
N THR A 440 -0.19 3.55 9.77
CA THR A 440 -1.36 4.10 10.49
C THR A 440 -2.64 3.35 10.11
N TYR A 441 -2.89 3.08 8.83
CA TYR A 441 -4.12 2.42 8.38
C TYR A 441 -4.24 1.00 8.92
N LEU A 442 -3.18 0.20 8.74
CA LEU A 442 -3.17 -1.19 9.19
C LEU A 442 -3.25 -1.30 10.71
N PHE A 443 -2.58 -0.41 11.44
CA PHE A 443 -2.63 -0.42 12.91
C PHE A 443 -3.99 0.01 13.45
N LYS A 444 -4.63 1.01 12.81
CA LYS A 444 -6.02 1.38 13.14
C LYS A 444 -6.97 0.19 12.99
N ALA A 445 -6.90 -0.49 11.83
CA ALA A 445 -7.72 -1.68 11.56
C ALA A 445 -7.49 -2.78 12.60
N LEU A 446 -6.23 -3.04 12.95
CA LEU A 446 -5.87 -4.02 13.98
C LEU A 446 -6.45 -3.64 15.34
N MET A 447 -6.23 -2.42 15.81
CA MET A 447 -6.66 -1.99 17.14
C MET A 447 -8.19 -1.87 17.28
N ARG A 448 -8.89 -1.61 16.17
CA ARG A 448 -10.36 -1.68 16.12
C ARG A 448 -10.86 -3.11 16.41
N ALA A 449 -10.23 -4.10 15.80
CA ALA A 449 -10.63 -5.52 15.93
C ALA A 449 -10.25 -6.14 17.27
N VAL A 450 -9.32 -5.52 18.03
CA VAL A 450 -8.88 -6.03 19.35
C VAL A 450 -9.97 -5.82 20.42
N PRO A 451 -10.49 -6.86 21.09
CA PRO A 451 -11.43 -6.70 22.17
C PRO A 451 -10.78 -6.12 23.46
N ASN A 452 -11.59 -5.51 24.32
CA ASN A 452 -11.12 -4.81 25.52
C ASN A 452 -10.24 -5.66 26.44
N GLN A 453 -10.55 -6.94 26.55
CA GLN A 453 -9.88 -7.84 27.50
C GLN A 453 -8.66 -8.56 26.93
N MET A 454 -8.41 -8.44 25.62
CA MET A 454 -7.27 -9.06 24.97
C MET A 454 -5.98 -8.37 25.35
N LYS A 455 -5.02 -9.11 25.80
CA LYS A 455 -3.65 -8.65 26.05
C LYS A 455 -2.93 -8.45 24.72
N VAL A 456 -2.25 -7.31 24.54
CA VAL A 456 -1.57 -6.97 23.29
C VAL A 456 -0.07 -6.78 23.52
N ILE A 457 0.74 -7.53 22.79
CA ILE A 457 2.19 -7.41 22.82
C ILE A 457 2.69 -7.07 21.41
N LEU A 458 3.33 -5.92 21.31
CA LEU A 458 3.85 -5.40 20.06
C LEU A 458 5.37 -5.48 20.10
N VAL A 459 5.95 -6.17 19.11
CA VAL A 459 7.38 -6.42 19.02
C VAL A 459 7.94 -5.81 17.76
N GLY A 460 9.11 -5.17 17.84
CA GLY A 460 9.73 -4.55 16.68
C GLY A 460 11.12 -4.03 16.95
N ASP A 461 11.67 -3.41 15.91
CA ASP A 461 12.96 -2.72 15.98
C ASP A 461 12.77 -1.28 15.46
N LYS A 462 12.84 -0.30 16.36
CA LYS A 462 12.61 1.12 16.05
C LYS A 462 13.64 1.73 15.11
N ASP A 463 14.79 1.08 14.94
CA ASP A 463 15.91 1.58 14.15
C ASP A 463 15.93 1.00 12.72
N GLN A 464 15.06 0.01 12.43
CA GLN A 464 14.84 -0.50 11.08
C GLN A 464 14.04 0.49 10.22
N LEU A 465 13.94 0.19 8.93
CA LEU A 465 13.10 0.95 7.99
C LEU A 465 11.65 1.01 8.49
N PRO A 466 11.03 2.20 8.45
CA PRO A 466 9.61 2.35 8.78
C PRO A 466 8.70 1.72 7.72
N SER A 467 7.40 1.75 7.96
CA SER A 467 6.35 1.31 7.03
C SER A 467 6.44 2.03 5.68
N VAL A 468 5.90 1.42 4.62
CA VAL A 468 5.79 2.09 3.31
C VAL A 468 4.69 3.16 3.36
N GLY A 469 3.56 2.86 4.00
CA GLY A 469 2.47 3.81 4.20
C GLY A 469 2.76 4.87 5.26
N PRO A 470 1.86 5.86 5.42
CA PRO A 470 2.04 6.98 6.33
C PRO A 470 2.00 6.56 7.79
N GLY A 471 2.79 7.29 8.61
CA GLY A 471 2.92 7.06 10.03
C GLY A 471 4.20 6.34 10.44
N GLN A 472 4.54 6.42 11.72
CA GLN A 472 5.64 5.70 12.37
C GLN A 472 5.15 5.11 13.71
N VAL A 473 4.07 4.36 13.61
CA VAL A 473 3.26 3.90 14.75
C VAL A 473 4.10 3.35 15.90
N PHE A 474 4.97 2.36 15.63
CA PHE A 474 5.76 1.73 16.69
C PHE A 474 6.69 2.71 17.42
N THR A 475 7.29 3.63 16.67
CA THR A 475 8.14 4.70 17.23
C THR A 475 7.33 5.67 18.08
N ASP A 476 6.14 6.07 17.62
CA ASP A 476 5.26 6.97 18.35
C ASP A 476 4.72 6.35 19.63
N LEU A 477 4.39 5.06 19.60
CA LEU A 477 4.00 4.31 20.80
C LEU A 477 5.12 4.31 21.84
N LEU A 478 6.36 4.02 21.42
CA LEU A 478 7.54 4.03 22.30
C LEU A 478 7.81 5.45 22.86
N ARG A 479 7.75 6.47 22.00
CA ARG A 479 7.98 7.88 22.39
C ARG A 479 6.89 8.44 23.31
N SER A 480 5.68 7.90 23.23
CA SER A 480 4.57 8.35 24.10
C SER A 480 4.87 8.16 25.60
N GLN A 481 5.70 7.15 25.92
CA GLN A 481 6.04 6.76 27.31
C GLN A 481 4.80 6.44 28.17
N ARG A 482 3.66 6.17 27.53
CA ARG A 482 2.38 5.86 28.20
C ARG A 482 2.05 4.38 28.19
N ILE A 483 2.80 3.59 27.45
CA ILE A 483 2.65 2.14 27.32
C ILE A 483 3.91 1.51 27.89
N ASN A 484 3.76 0.50 28.72
CA ASN A 484 4.91 -0.22 29.27
C ASN A 484 5.77 -0.78 28.14
N SER A 485 7.07 -0.51 28.20
CA SER A 485 8.00 -0.93 27.15
C SER A 485 9.32 -1.42 27.75
N MET A 486 9.96 -2.32 27.00
CA MET A 486 11.30 -2.82 27.31
C MET A 486 12.16 -2.78 26.08
N GLN A 487 13.35 -2.21 26.20
CA GLN A 487 14.38 -2.26 25.18
C GLN A 487 15.41 -3.32 25.54
N LEU A 488 15.57 -4.30 24.65
CA LEU A 488 16.63 -5.31 24.79
C LEU A 488 17.94 -4.77 24.20
N SER A 489 18.97 -4.71 25.03
CA SER A 489 20.30 -4.22 24.65
C SER A 489 21.36 -5.33 24.61
N THR A 490 21.16 -6.42 25.36
CA THR A 490 22.11 -7.54 25.42
C THR A 490 22.00 -8.40 24.16
N ILE A 491 23.11 -8.76 23.58
CA ILE A 491 23.23 -9.52 22.34
C ILE A 491 23.54 -10.98 22.66
N TYR A 492 22.72 -11.90 22.16
CA TYR A 492 22.81 -13.36 22.39
C TYR A 492 23.11 -14.17 21.13
N ARG A 493 23.42 -13.51 20.00
CA ARG A 493 23.75 -14.27 18.79
C ARG A 493 24.93 -15.21 19.06
N GLN A 494 24.80 -16.47 18.69
CA GLN A 494 25.61 -17.62 19.12
C GLN A 494 27.12 -17.49 18.92
N ASP A 495 27.62 -16.54 18.13
CA ASP A 495 29.05 -16.26 17.99
C ASP A 495 29.44 -14.98 18.72
N SER A 496 30.06 -15.14 19.86
CA SER A 496 30.73 -14.06 20.61
C SER A 496 31.75 -13.27 19.75
N ASN A 497 32.05 -13.73 18.55
CA ASN A 497 33.04 -13.18 17.63
C ASN A 497 32.43 -12.44 16.43
N SER A 498 31.08 -12.28 16.35
CA SER A 498 30.47 -11.53 15.23
C SER A 498 30.82 -10.05 15.30
N THR A 499 31.33 -9.51 14.19
CA THR A 499 31.65 -8.07 14.03
C THR A 499 30.57 -7.30 13.28
N ILE A 500 29.55 -7.99 12.72
CA ILE A 500 28.41 -7.38 12.02
C ILE A 500 27.52 -6.61 13.00
N ILE A 501 27.31 -7.15 14.20
CA ILE A 501 26.43 -6.54 15.20
C ILE A 501 27.06 -5.27 15.80
N PRO A 502 28.33 -5.25 16.22
CA PRO A 502 29.02 -4.00 16.60
C PRO A 502 28.98 -2.94 15.51
N LEU A 503 29.09 -3.33 14.22
CA LEU A 503 28.95 -2.42 13.10
C LEU A 503 27.52 -1.82 13.06
N ALA A 504 26.48 -2.64 13.19
CA ALA A 504 25.11 -2.17 13.22
C ALA A 504 24.87 -1.16 14.36
N HIS A 505 25.40 -1.41 15.55
CA HIS A 505 25.35 -0.47 16.67
C HIS A 505 26.11 0.84 16.42
N SER A 506 27.28 0.78 15.79
CA SER A 506 28.03 1.98 15.43
C SER A 506 27.25 2.84 14.46
N ILE A 507 26.56 2.22 13.49
CA ILE A 507 25.69 2.91 12.53
C ILE A 507 24.48 3.55 13.24
N GLN A 508 23.84 2.85 14.19
CA GLN A 508 22.78 3.46 15.01
C GLN A 508 23.25 4.74 15.71
N GLN A 509 24.52 4.77 16.15
CA GLN A 509 25.14 5.93 16.79
C GLN A 509 25.61 7.00 15.79
N GLY A 510 25.37 6.84 14.50
CA GLY A 510 25.74 7.80 13.46
C GLY A 510 27.22 7.77 13.08
N ARG A 511 27.91 6.66 13.27
CA ARG A 511 29.35 6.52 12.98
C ARG A 511 29.68 5.18 12.34
N LEU A 512 30.79 5.12 11.63
CA LEU A 512 31.45 3.88 11.23
C LEU A 512 32.52 3.54 12.26
N PRO A 513 32.75 2.24 12.58
CA PRO A 513 33.83 1.83 13.47
C PRO A 513 35.22 2.06 12.82
N GLU A 514 36.27 2.25 13.62
CA GLU A 514 37.63 2.48 13.14
C GLU A 514 38.15 1.36 12.22
N ASP A 515 37.75 0.13 12.53
CA ASP A 515 38.11 -1.06 11.78
C ASP A 515 37.18 -1.36 10.57
N PHE A 516 36.38 -0.36 10.14
CA PHE A 516 35.42 -0.53 9.02
C PHE A 516 36.10 -1.03 7.74
N ASN A 517 37.28 -0.52 7.44
CA ASN A 517 38.07 -0.88 6.26
C ASN A 517 38.86 -2.20 6.41
N GLU A 518 38.90 -2.75 7.60
CA GLU A 518 39.64 -3.97 7.88
C GLU A 518 38.77 -5.21 7.56
N LYS A 519 39.43 -6.24 7.04
CA LYS A 519 38.79 -7.52 6.84
C LYS A 519 38.61 -8.23 8.16
N GLN A 520 37.40 -8.49 8.55
CA GLN A 520 37.02 -9.24 9.74
C GLN A 520 36.62 -10.68 9.38
N SER A 521 36.31 -11.49 10.40
CA SER A 521 35.93 -12.90 10.22
C SER A 521 34.63 -13.06 9.43
N ASP A 522 33.64 -12.19 9.67
CA ASP A 522 32.26 -12.24 9.14
C ASP A 522 31.89 -11.01 8.30
N ARG A 523 32.75 -9.99 8.20
CA ARG A 523 32.53 -8.83 7.36
C ARG A 523 33.77 -8.36 6.61
N SER A 524 33.55 -7.72 5.46
CA SER A 524 34.60 -7.06 4.72
C SER A 524 34.04 -5.85 3.97
N PHE A 525 34.91 -4.84 3.79
CA PHE A 525 34.62 -3.71 2.92
C PHE A 525 35.55 -3.75 1.71
N ILE A 526 35.01 -3.54 0.52
CA ILE A 526 35.75 -3.50 -0.74
C ILE A 526 35.53 -2.13 -1.38
N PRO A 527 36.52 -1.25 -1.37
CA PRO A 527 36.40 0.04 -2.02
C PRO A 527 36.27 -0.14 -3.53
N CYS A 528 35.25 0.48 -4.14
CA CYS A 528 34.95 0.30 -5.54
C CYS A 528 34.12 1.48 -6.09
N GLY A 529 34.50 1.96 -7.27
CA GLY A 529 33.72 2.96 -8.00
C GLY A 529 32.46 2.36 -8.65
N ALA A 530 31.47 3.21 -8.92
CA ALA A 530 30.19 2.77 -9.51
C ALA A 530 30.34 1.98 -10.83
N ASN A 531 31.29 2.36 -11.69
CA ASN A 531 31.57 1.70 -12.98
C ASN A 531 32.17 0.30 -12.85
N GLN A 532 32.81 -0.01 -11.72
CA GLN A 532 33.43 -1.31 -11.45
C GLN A 532 32.53 -2.24 -10.64
N MET A 533 31.46 -1.72 -10.09
CA MET A 533 30.58 -2.39 -9.12
C MET A 533 30.07 -3.74 -9.63
N SER A 534 29.53 -3.77 -10.83
CA SER A 534 28.99 -4.98 -11.44
C SER A 534 30.05 -6.08 -11.56
N SER A 535 31.28 -5.72 -12.03
CA SER A 535 32.41 -6.65 -12.18
C SER A 535 32.92 -7.17 -10.82
N VAL A 536 32.94 -6.33 -9.79
CA VAL A 536 33.33 -6.74 -8.44
C VAL A 536 32.31 -7.70 -7.85
N ILE A 537 31.01 -7.41 -7.97
CA ILE A 537 29.93 -8.31 -7.52
C ILE A 537 30.02 -9.63 -8.26
N GLU A 538 30.22 -9.62 -9.57
CA GLU A 538 30.43 -10.82 -10.38
C GLU A 538 31.54 -11.70 -9.83
N GLN A 539 32.72 -11.14 -9.53
CA GLN A 539 33.86 -11.86 -8.96
C GLN A 539 33.53 -12.44 -7.58
N ILE A 540 32.84 -11.69 -6.72
CA ILE A 540 32.45 -12.15 -5.38
C ILE A 540 31.49 -13.33 -5.48
N VAL A 541 30.45 -13.21 -6.30
CA VAL A 541 29.45 -14.27 -6.48
C VAL A 541 30.07 -15.52 -7.09
N LYS A 542 30.99 -15.39 -8.08
CA LYS A 542 31.75 -16.52 -8.64
C LYS A 542 32.56 -17.23 -7.57
N ARG A 543 33.26 -16.48 -6.71
CA ARG A 543 34.06 -17.08 -5.62
C ARG A 543 33.15 -17.70 -4.55
N ALA A 544 32.02 -17.10 -4.23
CA ALA A 544 31.07 -17.66 -3.29
C ALA A 544 30.50 -18.99 -3.81
N LYS A 545 30.12 -19.05 -5.09
CA LYS A 545 29.68 -20.29 -5.76
C LYS A 545 30.76 -21.38 -5.70
N GLN A 546 32.02 -21.02 -5.97
CA GLN A 546 33.15 -21.97 -5.88
C GLN A 546 33.37 -22.51 -4.45
N LYS A 547 32.99 -21.74 -3.43
CA LYS A 547 33.04 -22.15 -2.00
C LYS A 547 31.77 -22.93 -1.58
N GLY A 548 30.87 -23.21 -2.47
CA GLY A 548 29.68 -24.02 -2.20
C GLY A 548 28.43 -23.25 -1.74
N PHE A 549 28.45 -21.91 -1.78
CA PHE A 549 27.25 -21.14 -1.51
C PHE A 549 26.23 -21.31 -2.64
N SER A 550 25.00 -21.60 -2.28
CA SER A 550 23.85 -21.70 -3.20
C SER A 550 23.25 -20.32 -3.52
N ALA A 551 22.39 -20.27 -4.50
CA ALA A 551 21.64 -19.04 -4.81
C ALA A 551 20.74 -18.58 -3.63
N THR A 552 20.26 -19.53 -2.84
CA THR A 552 19.45 -19.23 -1.65
C THR A 552 20.27 -18.67 -0.49
N ASP A 553 21.55 -19.01 -0.40
CA ASP A 553 22.45 -18.53 0.67
C ASP A 553 22.91 -17.08 0.45
N ILE A 554 22.96 -16.62 -0.82
CA ILE A 554 23.48 -15.31 -1.21
C ILE A 554 22.31 -14.36 -1.53
N GLN A 555 22.39 -13.14 -1.00
CA GLN A 555 21.48 -12.06 -1.38
C GLN A 555 22.25 -10.77 -1.65
N VAL A 556 22.07 -10.22 -2.85
CA VAL A 556 22.51 -8.86 -3.13
C VAL A 556 21.38 -7.90 -2.81
N LEU A 557 21.67 -6.82 -2.07
CA LEU A 557 20.71 -5.83 -1.64
C LEU A 557 21.07 -4.47 -2.23
N SER A 558 20.26 -3.94 -3.15
CA SER A 558 20.47 -2.64 -3.76
C SER A 558 19.36 -1.66 -3.37
N PRO A 559 19.66 -0.37 -3.16
CA PRO A 559 18.62 0.63 -2.88
C PRO A 559 17.70 0.93 -4.08
N MET A 560 18.14 0.68 -5.32
CA MET A 560 17.47 1.13 -6.54
C MET A 560 17.26 0.01 -7.56
N TYR A 561 16.22 0.17 -8.39
CA TYR A 561 15.93 -0.77 -9.48
C TYR A 561 16.80 -0.55 -10.73
N ARG A 562 17.07 0.69 -11.10
CA ARG A 562 17.74 1.06 -12.37
C ARG A 562 19.22 1.36 -12.17
N GLY A 563 19.99 1.32 -13.27
CA GLY A 563 21.43 1.61 -13.31
C GLY A 563 22.30 0.38 -13.14
N MET A 564 23.61 0.53 -13.33
CA MET A 564 24.60 -0.58 -13.31
C MET A 564 24.73 -1.28 -11.95
N SER A 565 24.40 -0.59 -10.87
CA SER A 565 24.35 -1.14 -9.51
C SER A 565 22.91 -1.37 -9.04
N GLY A 566 21.92 -1.30 -9.95
CA GLY A 566 20.50 -1.48 -9.65
C GLY A 566 20.07 -2.93 -9.73
N VAL A 567 18.94 -3.23 -9.11
CA VAL A 567 18.36 -4.58 -8.98
C VAL A 567 18.23 -5.28 -10.32
N ASN A 568 17.72 -4.59 -11.37
CA ASN A 568 17.45 -5.21 -12.66
C ASN A 568 18.76 -5.73 -13.29
N HIS A 569 19.76 -4.87 -13.45
CA HIS A 569 21.03 -5.25 -14.04
C HIS A 569 21.77 -6.30 -13.23
N LEU A 570 21.77 -6.18 -11.89
CA LEU A 570 22.45 -7.14 -11.04
C LEU A 570 21.78 -8.52 -11.04
N ASN A 571 20.46 -8.59 -11.22
CA ASN A 571 19.78 -9.86 -11.41
C ASN A 571 20.27 -10.59 -12.65
N ASP A 572 20.40 -9.90 -13.79
CA ASP A 572 20.87 -10.49 -15.03
C ASP A 572 22.32 -11.00 -14.88
N VAL A 573 23.21 -10.19 -14.29
CA VAL A 573 24.63 -10.55 -14.08
C VAL A 573 24.74 -11.75 -13.17
N ILE A 574 23.99 -11.80 -12.07
CA ILE A 574 24.09 -12.88 -11.08
C ILE A 574 23.43 -14.15 -11.58
N GLN A 575 22.33 -14.04 -12.33
CA GLN A 575 21.70 -15.18 -13.00
C GLN A 575 22.69 -15.93 -13.88
N GLU A 576 23.44 -15.23 -14.74
CA GLU A 576 24.45 -15.84 -15.62
C GLU A 576 25.53 -16.60 -14.86
N ILE A 577 25.81 -16.21 -13.61
CA ILE A 577 26.80 -16.90 -12.77
C ILE A 577 26.21 -18.08 -12.02
N MET A 578 25.08 -17.83 -11.34
CA MET A 578 24.48 -18.81 -10.45
C MET A 578 23.71 -19.89 -11.23
N ASN A 579 23.01 -19.47 -12.28
CA ASN A 579 22.19 -20.31 -13.16
C ASN A 579 22.39 -19.94 -14.63
N PRO A 580 23.55 -20.27 -15.23
CA PRO A 580 23.84 -19.96 -16.65
C PRO A 580 22.85 -20.58 -17.63
N GLY A 581 22.17 -21.67 -17.24
CA GLY A 581 21.07 -22.30 -17.94
C GLY A 581 21.37 -22.79 -19.35
N ASN A 582 20.44 -23.56 -19.92
CA ASN A 582 20.40 -23.80 -21.37
C ASN A 582 19.51 -22.71 -21.98
N LYS A 583 20.04 -21.93 -22.92
CA LYS A 583 19.26 -20.81 -23.54
C LYS A 583 18.04 -21.31 -24.33
N GLU A 584 17.97 -22.57 -24.62
CA GLU A 584 16.83 -23.22 -25.30
C GLU A 584 15.67 -23.50 -24.34
N ASP A 585 15.94 -23.60 -23.04
CA ASP A 585 14.96 -23.87 -21.96
C ASP A 585 14.59 -22.62 -21.14
N GLN A 586 14.69 -21.42 -21.74
CA GLN A 586 14.32 -20.17 -21.06
C GLN A 586 13.02 -19.59 -21.65
N LEU A 587 12.24 -18.94 -20.79
CA LEU A 587 11.04 -18.22 -21.17
C LEU A 587 11.25 -16.71 -20.94
N GLU A 588 10.92 -15.89 -21.92
CA GLU A 588 11.07 -14.44 -21.83
C GLU A 588 9.72 -13.76 -21.55
N TYR A 589 9.74 -12.82 -20.63
CA TYR A 589 8.60 -11.96 -20.33
C TYR A 589 9.07 -10.56 -19.93
N ARG A 590 8.69 -9.56 -20.71
CA ARG A 590 9.04 -8.15 -20.47
C ARG A 590 10.54 -7.89 -20.25
N GLY A 591 11.37 -8.60 -20.99
CA GLY A 591 12.83 -8.48 -20.88
C GLY A 591 13.47 -9.25 -19.73
N ILE A 592 12.70 -10.04 -18.98
CA ILE A 592 13.21 -10.95 -17.95
C ILE A 592 13.25 -12.34 -18.53
N HIS A 593 14.39 -13.01 -18.39
CA HIS A 593 14.56 -14.41 -18.81
C HIS A 593 14.43 -15.33 -17.60
N PHE A 594 13.41 -16.16 -17.58
CA PHE A 594 13.19 -17.17 -16.55
C PHE A 594 13.74 -18.53 -17.01
N ARG A 595 14.55 -19.16 -16.17
CA ARG A 595 15.20 -20.44 -16.43
C ARG A 595 14.87 -21.45 -15.32
N LEU A 596 14.88 -22.72 -15.66
CA LEU A 596 14.81 -23.78 -14.67
C LEU A 596 15.91 -23.60 -13.60
N GLY A 597 15.55 -23.61 -12.33
CA GLY A 597 16.47 -23.42 -11.22
C GLY A 597 16.63 -21.95 -10.77
N ASP A 598 16.02 -20.99 -11.43
CA ASP A 598 16.10 -19.58 -11.03
C ASP A 598 15.46 -19.30 -9.67
N LYS A 599 16.12 -18.44 -8.92
CA LYS A 599 15.61 -17.85 -7.69
C LYS A 599 14.67 -16.71 -8.04
N VAL A 600 13.42 -16.79 -7.62
CA VAL A 600 12.37 -15.82 -7.90
C VAL A 600 11.71 -15.28 -6.66
N LEU A 601 11.13 -14.07 -6.76
CA LEU A 601 10.39 -13.37 -5.72
C LEU A 601 8.93 -13.21 -6.15
N GLN A 602 8.00 -13.56 -5.28
CA GLN A 602 6.59 -13.24 -5.42
C GLN A 602 6.35 -11.75 -5.16
N LEU A 603 5.57 -11.11 -6.01
CA LEU A 603 5.32 -9.66 -5.95
C LEU A 603 3.94 -9.29 -5.41
N VAL A 604 3.00 -10.22 -5.40
CA VAL A 604 1.61 -10.04 -4.97
C VAL A 604 1.20 -11.15 -4.00
N ASN A 605 0.16 -10.92 -3.21
CA ASN A 605 -0.38 -11.95 -2.35
C ASN A 605 -1.28 -12.89 -3.17
N SER A 606 -1.11 -14.21 -3.01
CA SER A 606 -1.96 -15.27 -3.54
C SER A 606 -2.35 -16.22 -2.39
N PRO A 607 -3.37 -15.86 -1.59
CA PRO A 607 -3.78 -16.64 -0.43
C PRO A 607 -4.26 -18.05 -0.77
N GLU A 608 -4.84 -18.24 -1.95
CA GLU A 608 -5.31 -19.53 -2.46
C GLU A 608 -4.16 -20.51 -2.67
N ASP A 609 -3.03 -20.01 -3.17
CA ASP A 609 -1.80 -20.77 -3.38
C ASP A 609 -0.92 -20.84 -2.13
N ASN A 610 -1.29 -20.14 -1.05
CA ASN A 610 -0.51 -19.97 0.18
C ASN A 610 0.89 -19.36 -0.08
N VAL A 611 0.96 -18.37 -0.99
CA VAL A 611 2.17 -17.62 -1.33
C VAL A 611 1.90 -16.12 -1.21
N PHE A 612 2.87 -15.39 -0.66
CA PHE A 612 2.70 -13.98 -0.31
C PHE A 612 3.77 -13.09 -0.93
N ASN A 613 3.46 -11.80 -1.04
CA ASN A 613 4.43 -10.80 -1.50
C ASN A 613 5.69 -10.83 -0.61
N GLY A 614 6.84 -10.99 -1.26
CA GLY A 614 8.12 -11.14 -0.59
C GLY A 614 8.61 -12.58 -0.46
N ASP A 615 7.78 -13.59 -0.72
CA ASP A 615 8.21 -14.99 -0.70
C ASP A 615 9.21 -15.27 -1.80
N ILE A 616 10.27 -15.99 -1.46
CA ILE A 616 11.30 -16.42 -2.40
C ILE A 616 11.05 -17.90 -2.73
N GLY A 617 11.03 -18.20 -4.02
CA GLY A 617 10.90 -19.55 -4.55
C GLY A 617 11.99 -19.87 -5.56
N GLN A 618 11.98 -21.11 -6.04
CA GLN A 618 12.84 -21.60 -7.10
C GLN A 618 12.00 -22.16 -8.24
N ILE A 619 12.34 -21.82 -9.46
CA ILE A 619 11.68 -22.41 -10.65
C ILE A 619 12.09 -23.88 -10.73
N ILE A 620 11.13 -24.78 -10.60
CA ILE A 620 11.33 -26.23 -10.63
C ILE A 620 10.93 -26.86 -11.95
N GLU A 621 10.16 -26.14 -12.79
CA GLU A 621 9.73 -26.63 -14.09
C GLU A 621 9.45 -25.46 -15.04
N VAL A 622 9.88 -25.61 -16.29
CA VAL A 622 9.59 -24.71 -17.41
C VAL A 622 8.83 -25.52 -18.45
N ILE A 623 7.61 -25.17 -18.74
CA ILE A 623 6.71 -25.91 -19.63
C ILE A 623 6.48 -25.06 -20.87
N HIS A 624 6.94 -25.55 -22.02
CA HIS A 624 6.68 -24.95 -23.31
C HIS A 624 5.36 -25.48 -23.88
N GLY A 625 4.43 -24.60 -24.22
CA GLY A 625 3.19 -24.94 -24.90
C GLY A 625 3.34 -24.99 -26.42
N GLU A 626 2.32 -25.45 -27.12
CA GLU A 626 2.28 -25.40 -28.61
C GLU A 626 2.36 -23.95 -29.12
N LYS A 627 1.86 -23.00 -28.33
CA LYS A 627 1.99 -21.55 -28.54
C LYS A 627 2.65 -20.94 -27.32
N SER A 628 3.44 -19.89 -27.51
CA SER A 628 4.10 -19.16 -26.39
C SER A 628 3.12 -18.67 -25.32
N THR A 629 1.86 -18.47 -25.66
CA THR A 629 0.78 -18.11 -24.74
C THR A 629 0.41 -19.21 -23.74
N GLN A 630 0.75 -20.46 -24.04
CA GLN A 630 0.48 -21.63 -23.22
C GLN A 630 1.67 -22.02 -22.34
N ASP A 631 2.78 -21.30 -22.47
CA ASP A 631 3.96 -21.52 -21.64
C ASP A 631 3.62 -21.32 -20.15
N LYS A 632 4.21 -22.16 -19.31
CA LYS A 632 4.00 -22.10 -17.86
C LYS A 632 5.32 -22.20 -17.11
N ILE A 633 5.35 -21.58 -15.95
CA ILE A 633 6.47 -21.66 -15.02
C ILE A 633 5.93 -22.25 -13.72
N LYS A 634 6.53 -23.31 -13.24
CA LYS A 634 6.23 -23.87 -11.93
C LYS A 634 7.32 -23.48 -10.94
N VAL A 635 6.90 -22.89 -9.84
CA VAL A 635 7.78 -22.39 -8.77
C VAL A 635 7.50 -23.16 -7.50
N ALA A 636 8.55 -23.68 -6.87
CA ALA A 636 8.50 -24.20 -5.52
C ALA A 636 8.83 -23.09 -4.54
N PHE A 637 7.92 -22.80 -3.65
CA PHE A 637 8.12 -22.03 -2.44
C PHE A 637 8.28 -22.97 -1.25
N ASP A 638 8.64 -22.48 -0.12
CA ASP A 638 8.92 -23.33 1.05
C ASP A 638 7.80 -24.31 1.45
N GLN A 639 6.53 -23.98 1.21
CA GLN A 639 5.39 -24.80 1.63
C GLN A 639 4.39 -25.10 0.50
N SER A 640 4.61 -24.55 -0.68
CA SER A 640 3.68 -24.69 -1.82
C SER A 640 4.41 -24.73 -3.14
N GLU A 641 3.81 -25.37 -4.12
CA GLU A 641 4.22 -25.33 -5.51
C GLU A 641 3.14 -24.64 -6.32
N VAL A 642 3.50 -23.59 -7.04
CA VAL A 642 2.55 -22.79 -7.81
C VAL A 642 2.91 -22.82 -9.28
N THR A 643 1.91 -23.06 -10.14
CA THR A 643 2.06 -23.03 -11.58
C THR A 643 1.53 -21.73 -12.15
N TYR A 644 2.42 -20.83 -12.58
CA TYR A 644 2.08 -19.56 -13.20
C TYR A 644 1.86 -19.74 -14.70
N GLN A 645 0.72 -19.28 -15.16
CA GLN A 645 0.45 -19.13 -16.60
C GLN A 645 1.11 -17.84 -17.09
N ARG A 646 1.32 -17.68 -18.38
CA ARG A 646 2.02 -16.52 -18.94
C ARG A 646 1.45 -15.16 -18.50
N LYS A 647 0.13 -15.06 -18.34
CA LYS A 647 -0.54 -13.83 -17.83
C LYS A 647 -0.16 -13.49 -16.37
N ASP A 648 0.17 -14.52 -15.59
CA ASP A 648 0.46 -14.43 -14.16
C ASP A 648 1.95 -14.18 -13.89
N TRP A 649 2.82 -14.20 -14.91
CA TRP A 649 4.27 -13.96 -14.73
C TRP A 649 4.62 -12.55 -14.29
N ILE A 650 3.68 -11.60 -14.39
CA ILE A 650 3.83 -10.28 -13.77
C ILE A 650 3.91 -10.36 -12.25
N GLN A 651 3.46 -11.44 -11.66
CA GLN A 651 3.45 -11.67 -10.21
C GLN A 651 4.81 -12.14 -9.67
N ILE A 652 5.76 -12.51 -10.54
CA ILE A 652 7.08 -13.00 -10.15
C ILE A 652 8.20 -12.22 -10.82
N THR A 653 9.37 -12.16 -10.17
CA THR A 653 10.59 -11.57 -10.73
C THR A 653 11.82 -12.33 -10.24
N LEU A 654 12.97 -12.14 -10.89
CA LEU A 654 14.23 -12.69 -10.39
C LEU A 654 14.58 -12.12 -9.02
N ALA A 655 15.21 -12.91 -8.16
CA ALA A 655 15.48 -12.61 -6.76
C ALA A 655 16.93 -12.76 -6.33
N TYR A 656 17.89 -12.82 -7.23
CA TYR A 656 19.32 -12.82 -6.90
C TYR A 656 19.76 -11.49 -6.28
N CYS A 657 19.17 -10.39 -6.78
CA CYS A 657 19.27 -9.06 -6.21
C CYS A 657 17.85 -8.55 -5.92
N THR A 658 17.63 -7.96 -4.75
CA THR A 658 16.36 -7.34 -4.37
C THR A 658 16.58 -5.97 -3.74
N THR A 659 15.51 -5.18 -3.59
CA THR A 659 15.62 -3.94 -2.81
C THR A 659 15.71 -4.26 -1.32
N ILE A 660 16.35 -3.35 -0.57
CA ILE A 660 16.48 -3.47 0.89
C ILE A 660 15.08 -3.53 1.54
N HIS A 661 14.11 -2.76 1.02
CA HIS A 661 12.72 -2.78 1.49
C HIS A 661 12.07 -4.16 1.34
N LYS A 662 12.30 -4.84 0.20
CA LYS A 662 11.75 -6.18 -0.03
C LYS A 662 12.47 -7.29 0.74
N ALA A 663 13.63 -6.99 1.31
CA ALA A 663 14.37 -7.90 2.17
C ALA A 663 14.00 -7.78 3.66
N GLN A 664 13.12 -6.84 4.04
CA GLN A 664 12.63 -6.72 5.41
C GLN A 664 11.94 -8.03 5.87
N GLY A 665 12.10 -8.39 7.13
CA GLY A 665 11.62 -9.67 7.68
C GLY A 665 12.41 -10.91 7.24
N SER A 666 13.44 -10.75 6.39
CA SER A 666 14.27 -11.85 5.87
C SER A 666 15.68 -11.83 6.49
N GLU A 667 16.34 -13.00 6.56
CA GLU A 667 17.76 -13.14 6.86
C GLU A 667 18.42 -14.04 5.81
N PHE A 668 19.69 -13.76 5.51
CA PHE A 668 20.47 -14.49 4.52
C PHE A 668 21.85 -14.80 5.08
N LYS A 669 22.43 -15.96 4.75
CA LYS A 669 23.76 -16.36 5.19
C LYS A 669 24.83 -15.38 4.69
N MET A 670 24.71 -14.94 3.44
CA MET A 670 25.62 -13.95 2.86
C MET A 670 24.85 -12.79 2.26
N VAL A 671 25.14 -11.58 2.71
CA VAL A 671 24.63 -10.35 2.12
C VAL A 671 25.77 -9.60 1.44
N ILE A 672 25.51 -9.15 0.20
CA ILE A 672 26.38 -8.27 -0.58
C ILE A 672 25.67 -6.93 -0.72
N LEU A 673 26.26 -5.84 -0.22
CA LEU A 673 25.65 -4.53 -0.13
C LEU A 673 26.46 -3.49 -0.92
N PRO A 674 26.07 -3.18 -2.17
CA PRO A 674 26.64 -2.09 -2.94
C PRO A 674 26.10 -0.74 -2.51
N ILE A 675 26.96 0.21 -2.18
CA ILE A 675 26.63 1.60 -1.88
C ILE A 675 27.52 2.54 -2.70
N VAL A 676 26.91 3.40 -3.49
CA VAL A 676 27.60 4.34 -4.39
C VAL A 676 27.01 5.74 -4.27
N PRO A 677 27.77 6.81 -4.61
CA PRO A 677 27.31 8.18 -4.47
C PRO A 677 25.99 8.49 -5.22
N GLN A 678 25.72 7.80 -6.34
CA GLN A 678 24.47 7.96 -7.10
C GLN A 678 23.22 7.61 -6.29
N PHE A 679 23.35 6.89 -5.20
CA PHE A 679 22.26 6.52 -4.31
C PHE A 679 21.99 7.55 -3.20
N THR A 680 22.74 8.66 -3.13
CA THR A 680 22.77 9.61 -2.00
C THR A 680 21.37 10.05 -1.55
N LYS A 681 20.44 10.30 -2.48
CA LYS A 681 19.06 10.71 -2.16
C LYS A 681 18.25 9.66 -1.39
N MET A 682 18.65 8.38 -1.47
CA MET A 682 17.97 7.26 -0.80
C MET A 682 18.73 6.72 0.41
N LEU A 683 20.00 7.16 0.58
CA LEU A 683 20.84 6.68 1.67
C LEU A 683 20.41 7.31 2.98
N ARG A 684 19.82 6.50 3.85
CA ARG A 684 19.42 6.87 5.21
C ARG A 684 20.01 5.85 6.19
N LYS A 685 20.24 6.28 7.41
CA LYS A 685 20.79 5.43 8.47
C LYS A 685 20.00 4.16 8.70
N ASN A 686 18.68 4.26 8.76
CA ASN A 686 17.77 3.11 8.92
C ASN A 686 17.80 2.14 7.73
N LEU A 687 18.01 2.65 6.49
CA LEU A 687 18.21 1.80 5.31
C LEU A 687 19.48 0.96 5.43
N LEU A 688 20.61 1.60 5.76
CA LEU A 688 21.89 0.93 5.94
C LEU A 688 21.83 -0.09 7.08
N TYR A 689 21.27 0.32 8.23
CA TYR A 689 21.07 -0.56 9.38
C TYR A 689 20.22 -1.78 9.02
N THR A 690 19.09 -1.58 8.33
CA THR A 690 18.22 -2.68 7.90
C THR A 690 18.96 -3.63 6.95
N ALA A 691 19.74 -3.12 5.99
CA ALA A 691 20.49 -3.94 5.04
C ALA A 691 21.53 -4.80 5.73
N ILE A 692 22.35 -4.22 6.63
CA ILE A 692 23.42 -4.92 7.36
C ILE A 692 22.82 -6.01 8.25
N THR A 693 21.72 -5.71 8.90
CA THR A 693 21.07 -6.65 9.82
C THR A 693 20.39 -7.84 9.13
N ARG A 694 20.36 -7.86 7.79
CA ARG A 694 19.88 -9.03 7.01
C ARG A 694 20.94 -10.14 6.90
N ALA A 695 22.23 -9.85 7.17
CA ALA A 695 23.29 -10.85 7.15
C ALA A 695 23.29 -11.68 8.44
N SER A 696 23.25 -13.03 8.31
CA SER A 696 23.41 -13.91 9.45
C SER A 696 24.88 -14.28 9.69
N ASP A 697 25.64 -14.59 8.64
CA ASP A 697 26.96 -15.17 8.75
C ASP A 697 28.05 -14.32 8.06
N THR A 698 27.76 -13.73 6.91
CA THR A 698 28.75 -12.98 6.14
C THR A 698 28.14 -11.71 5.53
N LEU A 699 28.85 -10.59 5.74
CA LEU A 699 28.51 -9.30 5.15
C LEU A 699 29.65 -8.79 4.27
N ILE A 700 29.37 -8.51 3.00
CA ILE A 700 30.31 -7.90 2.07
C ILE A 700 29.78 -6.54 1.65
N MET A 701 30.42 -5.49 2.11
CA MET A 701 30.09 -4.12 1.75
C MET A 701 31.00 -3.68 0.59
N ILE A 702 30.41 -3.05 -0.42
CA ILE A 702 31.13 -2.67 -1.63
C ILE A 702 30.80 -1.24 -1.99
N GLY A 703 31.78 -0.43 -2.31
CA GLY A 703 31.53 0.91 -2.85
C GLY A 703 32.40 1.99 -2.26
N ASP A 704 31.80 3.14 -2.00
CA ASP A 704 32.49 4.33 -1.56
C ASP A 704 32.35 4.54 -0.06
N TYR A 705 33.50 4.70 0.64
CA TYR A 705 33.54 4.88 2.09
C TYR A 705 32.74 6.10 2.55
N ASP A 706 32.90 7.24 1.85
CA ASP A 706 32.22 8.48 2.22
C ASP A 706 30.70 8.36 2.07
N SER A 707 30.24 7.57 1.10
CA SER A 707 28.84 7.23 0.95
C SER A 707 28.29 6.40 2.10
N PHE A 708 29.05 5.42 2.61
CA PHE A 708 28.69 4.67 3.81
C PHE A 708 28.69 5.56 5.05
N LEU A 709 29.68 6.45 5.18
CA LEU A 709 29.79 7.39 6.29
C LEU A 709 28.63 8.39 6.28
N SER A 710 28.36 9.01 5.13
CA SER A 710 27.22 9.91 4.95
C SER A 710 25.89 9.23 5.28
N CYS A 711 25.74 7.97 4.86
CA CYS A 711 24.55 7.19 5.16
C CYS A 711 24.40 6.93 6.66
N ALA A 712 25.49 6.56 7.35
CA ALA A 712 25.49 6.33 8.79
C ALA A 712 25.20 7.62 9.58
N GLN A 713 25.71 8.76 9.12
CA GLN A 713 25.53 10.07 9.75
C GLN A 713 24.20 10.74 9.43
N SER A 714 23.50 10.27 8.39
CA SER A 714 22.20 10.83 8.04
C SER A 714 21.20 10.65 9.18
N GLU A 715 20.30 11.60 9.35
CA GLU A 715 19.19 11.45 10.28
C GLU A 715 18.31 10.30 9.83
N SER A 716 17.80 9.53 10.78
CA SER A 716 16.71 8.59 10.51
C SER A 716 15.50 9.41 10.06
N ASP A 717 14.75 8.91 9.08
CA ASP A 717 13.51 9.56 8.65
C ASP A 717 12.61 9.76 9.88
N ASN A 718 12.56 10.99 10.36
CA ASN A 718 11.65 11.39 11.43
C ASN A 718 10.38 11.89 10.72
N ARG A 719 9.38 11.04 10.64
CA ARG A 719 8.12 11.36 9.99
C ARG A 719 7.31 12.35 10.80
N ASN A 720 6.63 13.23 10.10
CA ASN A 720 5.68 14.16 10.68
C ASN A 720 4.40 13.41 11.07
N THR A 721 4.26 13.09 12.37
CA THR A 721 3.13 12.37 12.94
C THR A 721 2.69 13.01 14.24
N SER A 722 1.41 12.91 14.56
CA SER A 722 0.84 13.43 15.82
C SER A 722 0.30 12.34 16.74
N LEU A 723 0.47 11.08 16.38
CA LEU A 723 -0.05 9.95 17.15
C LEU A 723 0.46 9.95 18.59
N MET A 724 1.74 10.26 18.82
CA MET A 724 2.31 10.36 20.16
C MET A 724 1.52 11.36 21.02
N GLN A 725 1.29 12.58 20.48
CA GLN A 725 0.54 13.64 21.17
C GLN A 725 -0.90 13.22 21.44
N ARG A 726 -1.58 12.59 20.47
CA ARG A 726 -2.97 12.09 20.62
C ARG A 726 -3.07 11.08 21.77
N ILE A 727 -2.12 10.14 21.85
CA ILE A 727 -2.07 9.15 22.94
C ILE A 727 -1.87 9.84 24.29
N GLN A 728 -0.94 10.78 24.38
CA GLN A 728 -0.67 11.52 25.62
C GLN A 728 -1.89 12.32 26.06
N SER A 729 -2.53 13.06 25.16
CA SER A 729 -3.74 13.85 25.44
C SER A 729 -4.88 12.99 25.99
N LEU A 730 -5.23 11.91 25.32
CA LEU A 730 -6.32 11.03 25.78
C LEU A 730 -6.03 10.32 27.09
N LEU A 731 -4.79 9.90 27.33
CA LEU A 731 -4.42 9.27 28.60
C LEU A 731 -4.33 10.28 29.77
N ASN A 732 -4.13 11.57 29.48
CA ASN A 732 -4.25 12.67 30.43
C ASN A 732 -5.70 13.07 30.71
N GLY A 733 -6.67 12.57 29.98
CA GLY A 733 -8.09 12.87 30.14
C GLY A 733 -8.58 14.02 29.26
N GLU A 734 -7.79 14.49 28.32
CA GLU A 734 -8.19 15.48 27.33
C GLU A 734 -9.11 14.84 26.27
N ILE A 735 -9.99 15.63 25.68
CA ILE A 735 -10.96 15.18 24.67
C ILE A 735 -10.48 15.64 23.29
N LYS A 736 -10.73 14.84 22.26
CA LYS A 736 -10.50 15.23 20.86
C LYS A 736 -11.15 16.59 20.59
N PRO A 737 -10.42 17.61 20.10
CA PRO A 737 -10.98 18.92 19.77
C PRO A 737 -12.14 18.80 18.78
N SER A 738 -13.24 19.55 19.02
CA SER A 738 -14.32 19.63 18.03
C SER A 738 -13.84 20.40 16.81
N ASN A 739 -14.28 20.00 15.62
CA ASN A 739 -13.90 20.70 14.37
C ASN A 739 -14.27 22.19 14.37
N THR A 740 -15.19 22.62 15.23
CA THR A 740 -15.58 24.02 15.42
C THR A 740 -14.51 24.79 16.20
N GLU A 741 -13.80 24.15 17.13
CA GLU A 741 -12.72 24.76 17.92
C GLU A 741 -11.46 24.98 17.10
N LEU A 742 -11.14 24.05 16.17
CA LEU A 742 -10.00 24.16 15.24
C LEU A 742 -10.10 25.38 14.30
N LEU A 743 -11.33 25.87 14.02
CA LEU A 743 -11.58 27.06 13.20
C LEU A 743 -11.62 28.36 14.01
N THR A 744 -11.87 28.31 15.35
CA THR A 744 -12.03 29.49 16.19
C THR A 744 -10.72 29.99 16.78
N ASP A 745 -9.72 29.17 17.03
CA ASP A 745 -8.41 29.59 17.56
C ASP A 745 -7.66 30.57 16.64
N LYS A 746 -7.89 30.50 15.32
CA LYS A 746 -7.32 31.49 14.38
C LYS A 746 -7.98 32.86 14.44
N LYS A 747 -9.23 33.01 14.95
CA LYS A 747 -9.88 34.32 15.12
C LYS A 747 -9.38 35.08 16.35
N GLN A 748 -9.04 34.40 17.44
CA GLN A 748 -8.54 35.05 18.64
C GLN A 748 -7.07 35.52 18.51
N THR A 749 -6.23 34.82 17.75
CA THR A 749 -4.84 35.25 17.47
C THR A 749 -4.74 36.41 16.48
N VAL A 750 -5.73 36.62 15.60
CA VAL A 750 -5.79 37.77 14.68
C VAL A 750 -6.40 39.02 15.35
N GLU A 751 -7.32 38.85 16.29
CA GLU A 751 -7.92 40.00 17.00
C GLU A 751 -7.01 40.56 18.10
N THR A 752 -6.09 39.76 18.67
CA THR A 752 -5.15 40.26 19.71
C THR A 752 -3.96 41.03 19.16
N ASN A 753 -3.68 40.95 17.86
CA ASN A 753 -2.59 41.70 17.23
C ASN A 753 -3.01 43.05 16.62
N ASN A 754 -4.31 43.39 16.63
CA ASN A 754 -4.81 44.65 16.05
C ASN A 754 -5.05 45.78 17.07
N GLU A 755 -4.73 45.58 18.34
CA GLU A 755 -4.98 46.65 19.36
C GLU A 755 -3.72 47.38 19.86
N LYS A 756 -2.59 47.31 19.17
CA LYS A 756 -1.42 48.14 19.51
C LYS A 756 -0.82 48.81 18.30
N ASP A 757 -1.48 49.81 17.77
CA ASP A 757 -0.82 50.93 17.09
C ASP A 757 -1.75 52.14 17.13
N LYS A 758 -1.55 53.01 18.07
CA LYS A 758 -1.95 54.43 18.02
C LYS A 758 -0.72 55.29 17.65
N PRO A 759 -0.90 56.26 16.79
CA PRO A 759 0.20 57.00 16.21
C PRO A 759 0.84 58.02 17.18
N VAL A 760 2.13 58.10 17.17
CA VAL A 760 2.88 59.25 17.69
C VAL A 760 3.57 59.93 16.53
N ASP A 761 3.16 61.14 16.31
CA ASP A 761 3.70 62.12 15.39
C ASP A 761 5.14 62.55 15.81
N THR A 762 6.02 62.79 14.88
CA THR A 762 6.84 63.94 14.68
C THR A 762 8.19 63.63 14.00
N ASN A 763 8.33 64.36 12.87
CA ASN A 763 9.53 64.82 12.22
C ASN A 763 10.86 64.75 12.99
N LYS A 764 11.89 64.24 12.32
CA LYS A 764 13.10 65.06 11.94
C LYS A 764 14.03 64.27 10.98
N ASN A 765 14.43 65.01 9.97
CA ASN A 765 15.56 64.73 9.09
C ASN A 765 16.83 64.45 9.88
N ASP A 766 17.68 63.53 9.39
CA ASP A 766 19.06 63.87 9.05
C ASP A 766 19.68 62.72 8.21
N GLN A 767 20.31 63.18 7.16
CA GLN A 767 21.22 62.46 6.26
C GLN A 767 22.51 62.11 7.05
N VAL A 768 23.09 60.94 6.76
CA VAL A 768 24.55 60.76 6.68
C VAL A 768 24.89 59.46 5.88
N GLU A 769 25.91 59.61 5.10
CA GLU A 769 26.54 58.84 4.03
C GLU A 769 26.99 57.40 4.35
N GLU A 770 27.23 56.72 3.20
CA GLU A 770 27.94 55.47 2.99
C GLU A 770 29.22 55.30 3.76
N LYS A 771 29.47 54.08 4.22
CA LYS A 771 30.81 53.47 4.11
C LYS A 771 30.70 51.94 4.06
N VAL A 772 31.29 51.45 2.99
CA VAL A 772 31.63 50.05 2.68
C VAL A 772 32.67 49.55 3.68
N SER A 773 32.45 48.41 4.27
CA SER A 773 33.53 47.52 4.70
C SER A 773 33.07 46.06 4.66
N THR A 774 33.76 45.32 3.84
CA THR A 774 33.80 43.85 3.74
C THR A 774 34.32 43.26 5.03
N GLU A 775 33.55 42.28 5.56
CA GLU A 775 34.15 41.18 6.36
C GLU A 775 33.19 39.98 6.27
N GLU A 776 33.78 38.85 5.93
CA GLU A 776 33.17 37.52 5.94
C GLU A 776 32.87 37.11 7.37
N ASP A 777 31.66 36.66 7.65
CA ASP A 777 31.45 35.75 8.76
C ASP A 777 30.31 34.77 8.47
N THR A 778 30.67 33.53 8.59
CA THR A 778 29.82 32.38 8.49
C THR A 778 28.89 32.27 9.70
N ASP A 779 27.60 32.46 9.51
CA ASP A 779 26.61 31.96 10.49
C ASP A 779 25.35 31.47 9.80
N ASN A 780 25.07 30.18 10.02
CA ASN A 780 23.93 29.43 9.49
C ASN A 780 22.67 29.75 10.30
N THR A 781 21.97 30.79 9.93
CA THR A 781 20.61 31.04 10.38
C THR A 781 19.62 30.88 9.23
N ILE A 782 18.70 29.96 9.35
CA ILE A 782 17.59 29.72 8.40
C ILE A 782 16.78 31.01 8.28
N LYS A 783 16.93 31.70 7.15
CA LYS A 783 16.09 32.85 6.81
C LYS A 783 14.79 32.36 6.19
N SER A 784 13.67 32.67 6.80
CA SER A 784 12.35 32.50 6.19
C SER A 784 12.23 33.49 5.00
N TYR A 785 12.07 32.97 3.80
CA TYR A 785 11.84 33.78 2.61
C TYR A 785 10.34 33.97 2.39
N ARG A 786 9.88 35.21 2.38
CA ARG A 786 8.60 35.57 1.74
C ARG A 786 8.84 35.65 0.22
N LEU A 787 8.11 34.84 -0.54
CA LEU A 787 8.08 34.94 -1.99
C LEU A 787 7.45 36.27 -2.38
N THR A 788 8.26 37.15 -2.98
CA THR A 788 7.79 38.37 -3.64
C THR A 788 8.01 38.19 -5.15
N SER A 789 7.14 38.80 -5.95
CA SER A 789 7.21 38.76 -7.43
C SER A 789 8.55 39.24 -8.03
N SER A 790 9.38 39.91 -7.24
CA SER A 790 10.72 40.31 -7.63
C SER A 790 11.78 39.20 -7.59
N LEU A 791 11.54 38.11 -6.84
CA LEU A 791 12.45 36.95 -6.77
C LEU A 791 12.29 35.98 -7.93
N ILE A 792 11.12 36.01 -8.59
CA ILE A 792 10.80 35.16 -9.76
C ILE A 792 11.40 35.75 -11.06
N ASN A 793 11.68 37.05 -11.11
CA ASN A 793 12.19 37.75 -12.29
C ASN A 793 13.69 38.01 -12.26
N SER A 794 14.46 37.53 -11.30
CA SER A 794 15.90 37.60 -11.30
C SER A 794 16.47 36.31 -11.90
N ASP A 795 17.23 36.44 -12.98
CA ASP A 795 17.98 35.38 -13.69
C ASP A 795 19.03 34.64 -12.80
N GLN A 796 18.80 34.56 -11.48
CA GLN A 796 19.73 33.98 -10.52
C GLN A 796 19.37 32.54 -10.12
N ILE A 797 18.27 31.99 -10.64
CA ILE A 797 17.96 30.57 -10.46
C ILE A 797 17.92 29.94 -11.85
N ASP A 798 18.93 29.16 -12.17
CA ASP A 798 18.94 28.33 -13.39
C ASP A 798 17.87 27.23 -13.23
N PRO A 799 16.79 27.25 -14.03
CA PRO A 799 15.73 26.25 -13.96
C PRO A 799 16.18 24.84 -14.37
N MET A 800 17.44 24.67 -14.81
CA MET A 800 18.01 23.41 -15.30
C MET A 800 18.92 22.71 -14.27
N ILE A 801 19.12 23.27 -13.09
CA ILE A 801 19.92 22.62 -12.05
C ILE A 801 19.24 21.30 -11.61
N GLY A 802 19.82 20.20 -12.01
CA GLY A 802 19.37 18.82 -11.65
C GLY A 802 18.79 18.02 -12.82
N MET A 803 18.77 18.54 -14.03
CA MET A 803 18.30 17.83 -15.24
C MET A 803 19.44 17.44 -16.20
N GLU A 804 20.66 17.48 -15.79
CA GLU A 804 21.79 17.01 -16.62
C GLU A 804 21.68 15.50 -16.84
N GLY A 805 21.29 15.09 -18.03
CA GLY A 805 21.27 13.69 -18.48
C GLY A 805 19.92 13.14 -18.92
N ILE A 806 18.85 13.91 -18.93
CA ILE A 806 17.56 13.47 -19.50
C ILE A 806 17.49 14.00 -20.95
N LYS A 807 17.70 13.10 -21.92
CA LYS A 807 17.32 13.35 -23.33
C LYS A 807 15.88 12.91 -23.53
N PRO A 808 15.12 13.61 -24.41
CA PRO A 808 13.69 13.40 -24.63
C PRO A 808 13.35 12.01 -25.19
#